data_a9f8dab75bf3488c36050624f1fd40f1
#
_entry.id   a9f8dab75bf3488c36050624f1fd40f1
#
_cell.length_a   1.000
_cell.length_b   1.000
_cell.length_c   1.000
_cell.angle_alpha   90.00
_cell.angle_beta   90.00
_cell.angle_gamma   90.00
#
_symmetry.space_group_name_H-M   'P 1'
#
loop_
_entity.id
_entity.type
_entity.pdbx_description
1 polymer ?
#
loop_
_entity_poly.entity_id
_entity_poly.type
_entity_poly.pdbx_seq_one_letter_code
_entity_poly.pdbx_strand_id
1 'polypeptide(L)'
;MITEDAFPVEPWQVRETKLNLNLLAQSESLFALSNGHIGLRGNLDEGEPFGLPGTYLNSFYEIRPLPYAEAGYGYPEAGQTVVDVTNGKIFRLLVGDEPFDVRYGELISHERILDLRAGTLTRRAHWRSPAGKQVKVTSTRLVSLAHRSVAAIEYVVEAIEEFVRVTVQSELVTNEDVPETSADPRVSAILDRPLQAVEHERTERGALLMHRTRASALMMAAGMEHEVEVPGRVEITTDARPDLARTTVICGLRPGQKLRIVKYLAYGWSSLRSRPALRDQAAGALHGARYSGWQGLLDAQRAYLDDFWDSADVEVEGDPECQQAVRFGLFHLLQASARAERRAIPSKGLTGTGYDGHAFWDTEGFVLPVLTYTAPHAVADALRWRASTLDLAKERAAELGLEGAAFPWRTIRGQESSAYWPAGTAAWHINADIAMAFERYRIVTGDGSLEEECGLAVLIETARLWLSLGHHDRHGVWHLDGVTGPDEYTAVVRDNVFTNLMAAHNLHTAADACLRHPEAAEAMGVTTEEMAAWRDAADAANIPYDEELGVHQQCEGFTTLAEWDFEANTTYPLLLHEAYVRLYPAQVIKQADLVLAMQWQSHAFTPEQKARNVDYYERRMVRDSSLSACTQAVMCAEVGHLELAHDYAYEAALIDLRDLHRNTRDGLHMASLAGAWTALVVGFGGLRDDEGILSIDPQLPDGISRLRFRLRWRGFRLIVDANHTDVTFILGDGPGTQLTMRHAGQDLTLHTDTPSTIAVRTRKPLLPPPPQPRDAVGQLRIDGQDALVVA
;
A
#
# COMPACT_ATOMS: atom_id res chain seq x y z
N MET A 1 5.28 21.69 -3.75
CA MET A 1 5.67 20.90 -2.59
C MET A 1 4.77 21.19 -1.42
N ILE A 2 4.50 20.15 -0.63
CA ILE A 2 3.73 20.22 0.61
C ILE A 2 4.65 20.82 1.67
N THR A 3 4.33 22.00 2.17
CA THR A 3 5.18 22.77 3.12
C THR A 3 4.61 22.68 4.52
N GLU A 4 5.47 22.74 5.55
CA GLU A 4 5.07 22.72 6.96
C GLU A 4 4.10 23.83 7.35
N ASP A 5 4.24 25.01 6.77
CA ASP A 5 3.32 26.13 6.99
C ASP A 5 1.86 25.82 6.66
N ALA A 6 1.64 24.94 5.66
CA ALA A 6 0.30 24.49 5.25
C ALA A 6 -0.11 23.18 5.92
N PHE A 7 0.85 22.33 6.28
CA PHE A 7 0.66 21.01 6.86
C PHE A 7 1.50 20.83 8.14
N PRO A 8 1.04 21.36 9.28
CA PRO A 8 1.76 21.22 10.55
C PRO A 8 1.87 19.74 10.96
N VAL A 9 3.01 19.42 11.56
CA VAL A 9 3.29 18.07 12.06
C VAL A 9 2.50 17.80 13.33
N GLU A 10 1.60 16.83 13.28
CA GLU A 10 0.73 16.44 14.41
C GLU A 10 0.66 14.90 14.52
N PRO A 11 0.82 14.31 15.72
CA PRO A 11 1.08 12.87 15.85
C PRO A 11 -0.11 11.96 15.50
N TRP A 12 -1.34 12.50 15.43
CA TRP A 12 -2.56 11.72 15.21
C TRP A 12 -3.44 12.25 14.09
N GLN A 13 -2.98 13.23 13.37
CA GLN A 13 -3.75 13.80 12.26
C GLN A 13 -2.85 14.39 11.18
N VAL A 14 -3.37 14.43 9.96
CA VAL A 14 -2.83 15.24 8.88
C VAL A 14 -3.78 16.41 8.69
N ARG A 15 -3.26 17.63 8.86
CA ARG A 15 -4.06 18.86 8.81
C ARG A 15 -3.55 19.79 7.72
N GLU A 16 -4.44 20.25 6.86
CA GLU A 16 -4.20 21.34 5.91
C GLU A 16 -4.84 22.60 6.45
N THR A 17 -4.03 23.63 6.70
CA THR A 17 -4.46 24.94 7.23
C THR A 17 -4.63 26.01 6.16
N LYS A 18 -4.08 25.79 4.96
CA LYS A 18 -4.15 26.70 3.82
C LYS A 18 -4.40 25.92 2.55
N LEU A 19 -5.52 26.20 1.88
CA LEU A 19 -5.85 25.56 0.60
C LEU A 19 -4.94 26.08 -0.51
N ASN A 20 -4.22 25.16 -1.17
CA ASN A 20 -3.45 25.46 -2.36
C ASN A 20 -3.97 24.64 -3.55
N LEU A 21 -4.63 25.31 -4.49
CA LEU A 21 -5.23 24.64 -5.65
C LEU A 21 -4.22 23.97 -6.57
N ASN A 22 -2.96 24.42 -6.59
CA ASN A 22 -1.89 23.79 -7.37
C ASN A 22 -1.41 22.45 -6.78
N LEU A 23 -1.70 22.20 -5.49
CA LEU A 23 -1.38 20.96 -4.79
C LEU A 23 -2.63 20.08 -4.56
N LEU A 24 -3.75 20.41 -5.21
CA LEU A 24 -5.03 19.78 -4.92
C LEU A 24 -4.98 18.27 -5.21
N ALA A 25 -4.41 17.84 -6.34
CA ALA A 25 -4.29 16.42 -6.67
C ALA A 25 -3.47 15.61 -5.65
N GLN A 26 -2.38 16.19 -5.13
CA GLN A 26 -1.55 15.58 -4.07
C GLN A 26 -2.32 15.50 -2.76
N SER A 27 -2.91 16.60 -2.31
CA SER A 27 -3.67 16.64 -1.06
C SER A 27 -4.91 15.75 -1.09
N GLU A 28 -5.56 15.58 -2.25
CA GLU A 28 -6.66 14.63 -2.44
C GLU A 28 -6.23 13.18 -2.20
N SER A 29 -4.98 12.81 -2.50
CA SER A 29 -4.42 11.49 -2.16
C SER A 29 -4.18 11.36 -0.65
N LEU A 30 -3.57 12.38 -0.01
CA LEU A 30 -3.28 12.37 1.44
C LEU A 30 -4.55 12.25 2.29
N PHE A 31 -5.65 12.90 1.84
CA PHE A 31 -6.94 12.91 2.53
C PHE A 31 -7.90 11.81 2.05
N ALA A 32 -7.40 10.80 1.33
CA ALA A 32 -8.23 9.68 0.89
C ALA A 32 -8.69 8.82 2.08
N LEU A 33 -9.94 8.39 2.02
CA LEU A 33 -10.53 7.42 2.94
C LEU A 33 -10.86 6.14 2.21
N SER A 34 -10.59 5.00 2.86
CA SER A 34 -10.85 3.68 2.28
C SER A 34 -11.11 2.65 3.39
N ASN A 35 -11.61 1.48 2.98
CA ASN A 35 -11.68 0.33 3.87
C ASN A 35 -11.18 -0.97 3.18
N GLY A 36 -10.54 -0.86 2.02
CA GLY A 36 -10.12 -2.01 1.22
C GLY A 36 -11.20 -2.51 0.24
N HIS A 37 -12.44 -2.01 0.33
CA HIS A 37 -13.49 -2.27 -0.65
C HIS A 37 -13.93 -0.99 -1.38
N ILE A 38 -14.15 0.10 -0.64
CA ILE A 38 -14.48 1.42 -1.16
C ILE A 38 -13.29 2.34 -0.92
N GLY A 39 -12.93 3.16 -1.90
CA GLY A 39 -11.97 4.25 -1.78
C GLY A 39 -12.56 5.56 -2.25
N LEU A 40 -12.41 6.60 -1.43
CA LEU A 40 -12.87 7.96 -1.71
C LEU A 40 -11.68 8.91 -1.59
N ARG A 41 -11.24 9.52 -2.69
CA ARG A 41 -10.24 10.59 -2.64
C ARG A 41 -10.75 11.79 -1.84
N GLY A 42 -9.83 12.55 -1.27
CA GLY A 42 -10.12 13.74 -0.47
C GLY A 42 -10.55 14.97 -1.28
N ASN A 43 -11.31 14.79 -2.36
CA ASN A 43 -11.86 15.88 -3.17
C ASN A 43 -12.72 16.85 -2.34
N LEU A 44 -12.79 18.11 -2.76
CA LEU A 44 -13.71 19.10 -2.18
C LEU A 44 -15.16 18.65 -2.37
N ASP A 45 -16.03 19.02 -1.42
CA ASP A 45 -17.42 18.56 -1.40
C ASP A 45 -18.23 19.09 -2.60
N GLU A 46 -17.89 20.26 -3.12
CA GLU A 46 -18.58 20.90 -4.24
C GLU A 46 -18.37 20.18 -5.57
N GLY A 47 -17.43 19.23 -5.62
CA GLY A 47 -17.05 18.50 -6.84
C GLY A 47 -16.10 19.27 -7.75
N GLU A 48 -15.97 20.58 -7.58
CA GLU A 48 -15.03 21.46 -8.28
C GLU A 48 -14.51 22.57 -7.36
N PRO A 49 -13.25 23.04 -7.51
CA PRO A 49 -12.22 22.42 -8.34
C PRO A 49 -11.76 21.06 -7.80
N PHE A 50 -11.22 20.24 -8.67
CA PHE A 50 -10.56 18.99 -8.29
C PHE A 50 -9.21 18.86 -9.04
N GLY A 51 -8.28 18.14 -8.45
CA GLY A 51 -7.02 17.77 -9.12
C GLY A 51 -7.22 16.53 -9.97
N LEU A 52 -7.70 15.44 -9.35
CA LEU A 52 -8.11 14.21 -10.01
C LEU A 52 -9.39 13.69 -9.33
N PRO A 53 -10.41 13.25 -10.09
CA PRO A 53 -11.56 12.56 -9.50
C PRO A 53 -11.11 11.24 -8.89
N GLY A 54 -11.93 10.64 -8.04
CA GLY A 54 -11.63 9.31 -7.53
C GLY A 54 -12.66 8.81 -6.54
N THR A 55 -13.43 7.87 -7.02
CA THR A 55 -14.24 6.93 -6.25
C THR A 55 -13.94 5.54 -6.79
N TYR A 56 -13.44 4.64 -5.96
CA TYR A 56 -12.97 3.32 -6.40
C TYR A 56 -13.69 2.20 -5.67
N LEU A 57 -13.90 1.10 -6.39
CA LEU A 57 -14.25 -0.19 -5.81
C LEU A 57 -13.13 -1.19 -6.07
N ASN A 58 -12.62 -1.82 -5.03
CA ASN A 58 -11.50 -2.75 -5.15
C ASN A 58 -11.82 -3.86 -6.15
N SER A 59 -10.89 -4.11 -7.06
CA SER A 59 -10.98 -5.10 -8.14
C SER A 59 -12.12 -4.84 -9.15
N PHE A 60 -12.63 -3.63 -9.22
CA PHE A 60 -13.56 -3.21 -10.26
C PHE A 60 -12.78 -2.50 -11.37
N TYR A 61 -12.69 -3.13 -12.53
CA TYR A 61 -11.77 -2.75 -13.61
C TYR A 61 -12.42 -2.84 -14.98
N GLU A 62 -11.80 -2.18 -15.97
CA GLU A 62 -12.09 -2.36 -17.38
C GLU A 62 -10.89 -3.02 -18.08
N ILE A 63 -11.18 -3.77 -19.14
CA ILE A 63 -10.18 -4.40 -20.00
C ILE A 63 -9.85 -3.45 -21.15
N ARG A 64 -8.56 -3.27 -21.40
CA ARG A 64 -8.05 -2.51 -22.55
C ARG A 64 -6.96 -3.27 -23.28
N PRO A 65 -6.79 -3.08 -24.60
CA PRO A 65 -5.65 -3.64 -25.31
C PRO A 65 -4.34 -3.01 -24.80
N LEU A 66 -3.28 -3.81 -24.75
CA LEU A 66 -1.92 -3.34 -24.49
C LEU A 66 -1.22 -3.07 -25.82
N PRO A 67 -0.79 -1.82 -26.09
CA PRO A 67 -0.06 -1.50 -27.31
C PRO A 67 1.41 -1.91 -27.17
N TYR A 68 1.91 -2.65 -28.16
CA TYR A 68 3.33 -2.93 -28.34
C TYR A 68 3.76 -2.40 -29.70
N ALA A 69 5.01 -1.93 -29.80
CA ALA A 69 5.60 -1.60 -31.09
C ALA A 69 5.79 -2.85 -31.96
N GLU A 70 6.11 -3.99 -31.32
CA GLU A 70 6.22 -5.30 -31.91
C GLU A 70 5.76 -6.34 -30.91
N ALA A 71 4.75 -7.14 -31.23
CA ALA A 71 4.22 -8.19 -30.37
C ALA A 71 5.10 -9.44 -30.40
N GLY A 72 5.19 -10.13 -29.27
CA GLY A 72 5.88 -11.41 -29.10
C GLY A 72 4.96 -12.46 -28.49
N TYR A 73 5.29 -13.75 -28.72
CA TYR A 73 4.56 -14.85 -28.07
C TYR A 73 4.71 -14.79 -26.55
N GLY A 74 3.62 -15.01 -25.83
CA GLY A 74 3.60 -14.93 -24.37
C GLY A 74 3.50 -13.52 -23.80
N TYR A 75 3.44 -12.47 -24.64
CA TYR A 75 3.14 -11.12 -24.19
C TYR A 75 1.63 -10.98 -23.93
N PRO A 76 1.21 -10.32 -22.82
CA PRO A 76 -0.20 -10.10 -22.57
C PRO A 76 -0.82 -9.17 -23.62
N GLU A 77 -1.94 -9.55 -24.23
CA GLU A 77 -2.63 -8.77 -25.25
C GLU A 77 -3.54 -7.70 -24.65
N ALA A 78 -4.00 -7.92 -23.43
CA ALA A 78 -4.94 -7.05 -22.73
C ALA A 78 -4.46 -6.73 -21.30
N GLY A 79 -4.63 -5.47 -20.90
CA GLY A 79 -4.42 -5.00 -19.56
C GLY A 79 -5.72 -4.74 -18.82
N GLN A 80 -5.65 -4.68 -17.52
CA GLN A 80 -6.73 -4.32 -16.62
C GLN A 80 -6.46 -2.92 -16.07
N THR A 81 -7.48 -2.06 -16.05
CA THR A 81 -7.35 -0.69 -15.54
C THR A 81 -8.50 -0.42 -14.56
N VAL A 82 -8.16 0.07 -13.36
CA VAL A 82 -9.17 0.46 -12.37
C VAL A 82 -10.10 1.54 -12.93
N VAL A 83 -11.38 1.43 -12.64
CA VAL A 83 -12.40 2.38 -13.08
C VAL A 83 -12.73 3.36 -11.97
N ASP A 84 -12.80 4.66 -12.30
CA ASP A 84 -13.45 5.64 -11.46
C ASP A 84 -14.97 5.38 -11.53
N VAL A 85 -15.54 4.98 -10.39
CA VAL A 85 -16.96 4.60 -10.31
C VAL A 85 -17.84 5.79 -9.93
N THR A 86 -19.13 5.55 -9.77
CA THR A 86 -20.12 6.60 -9.42
C THR A 86 -19.68 7.40 -8.20
N ASN A 87 -19.43 8.69 -8.40
CA ASN A 87 -19.01 9.62 -7.35
C ASN A 87 -20.18 10.01 -6.46
N GLY A 88 -20.18 9.59 -5.21
CA GLY A 88 -21.19 9.94 -4.21
C GLY A 88 -20.77 11.05 -3.25
N LYS A 89 -19.58 11.64 -3.39
CA LYS A 89 -19.04 12.64 -2.46
C LYS A 89 -19.64 14.03 -2.61
N ILE A 90 -20.33 14.31 -3.72
CA ILE A 90 -20.68 15.66 -4.16
C ILE A 90 -21.85 16.24 -3.36
N PHE A 91 -21.64 17.48 -2.88
CA PHE A 91 -22.62 18.39 -2.34
C PHE A 91 -22.44 19.78 -2.97
N ARG A 92 -23.26 20.15 -3.95
CA ARG A 92 -23.25 21.50 -4.51
C ARG A 92 -24.12 22.41 -3.65
N LEU A 93 -23.55 23.53 -3.21
CA LEU A 93 -24.23 24.52 -2.37
C LEU A 93 -24.44 25.82 -3.14
N LEU A 94 -25.67 26.35 -3.12
CA LEU A 94 -25.99 27.73 -3.53
C LEU A 94 -26.38 28.52 -2.29
N VAL A 95 -25.77 29.70 -2.16
CA VAL A 95 -25.98 30.68 -1.08
C VAL A 95 -26.74 31.87 -1.68
N GLY A 96 -28.09 31.88 -1.53
CA GLY A 96 -28.93 32.66 -2.43
C GLY A 96 -28.88 32.07 -3.83
N ASP A 97 -28.47 32.90 -4.80
CA ASP A 97 -28.26 32.49 -6.18
C ASP A 97 -26.80 32.26 -6.58
N GLU A 98 -25.88 32.40 -5.60
CA GLU A 98 -24.43 32.28 -5.82
C GLU A 98 -23.93 30.86 -5.47
N PRO A 99 -23.24 30.14 -6.38
CA PRO A 99 -22.61 28.88 -6.06
C PRO A 99 -21.46 29.06 -5.09
N PHE A 100 -21.41 28.23 -4.06
CA PHE A 100 -20.25 28.12 -3.19
C PHE A 100 -19.09 27.46 -3.99
N ASP A 101 -18.06 28.25 -4.25
CA ASP A 101 -16.85 27.81 -4.95
C ASP A 101 -15.64 28.53 -4.36
N VAL A 102 -14.63 27.80 -3.97
CA VAL A 102 -13.42 28.37 -3.36
C VAL A 102 -12.60 29.28 -4.30
N ARG A 103 -12.89 29.24 -5.59
CA ARG A 103 -12.28 30.13 -6.63
C ARG A 103 -12.94 31.49 -6.72
N TYR A 104 -14.17 31.64 -6.22
CA TYR A 104 -14.97 32.85 -6.32
C TYR A 104 -15.43 33.30 -4.94
N GLY A 105 -15.71 34.58 -4.78
CA GLY A 105 -15.99 35.17 -3.47
C GLY A 105 -14.72 35.26 -2.60
N GLU A 106 -14.89 35.21 -1.28
CA GLU A 106 -13.80 35.30 -0.32
C GLU A 106 -13.81 34.08 0.60
N LEU A 107 -12.75 33.26 0.52
CA LEU A 107 -12.51 32.15 1.44
C LEU A 107 -11.83 32.71 2.70
N ILE A 108 -12.60 33.04 3.73
CA ILE A 108 -12.13 33.67 4.97
C ILE A 108 -11.28 32.70 5.79
N SER A 109 -11.64 31.43 5.85
CA SER A 109 -10.84 30.35 6.43
C SER A 109 -11.16 29.01 5.78
N HIS A 110 -10.15 28.15 5.74
CA HIS A 110 -10.28 26.79 5.25
C HIS A 110 -9.36 25.86 6.04
N GLU A 111 -9.87 24.68 6.39
CA GLU A 111 -9.13 23.65 7.08
C GLU A 111 -9.65 22.27 6.64
N ARG A 112 -8.72 21.33 6.43
CA ARG A 112 -9.05 19.89 6.31
C ARG A 112 -8.24 19.10 7.32
N ILE A 113 -8.86 18.11 7.96
CA ILE A 113 -8.25 17.27 8.99
C ILE A 113 -8.59 15.81 8.69
N LEU A 114 -7.57 14.99 8.44
CA LEU A 114 -7.65 13.54 8.50
C LEU A 114 -7.28 13.11 9.91
N ASP A 115 -8.24 12.62 10.67
CA ASP A 115 -8.03 12.11 12.02
C ASP A 115 -7.78 10.60 11.97
N LEU A 116 -6.54 10.19 12.34
CA LEU A 116 -6.09 8.80 12.27
C LEU A 116 -6.70 7.90 13.35
N ARG A 117 -7.24 8.49 14.43
CA ARG A 117 -7.93 7.76 15.50
C ARG A 117 -9.43 7.63 15.26
N ALA A 118 -10.05 8.65 14.69
CA ALA A 118 -11.47 8.63 14.35
C ALA A 118 -11.74 7.98 12.99
N GLY A 119 -10.73 7.94 12.10
CA GLY A 119 -10.88 7.45 10.73
C GLY A 119 -11.82 8.33 9.90
N THR A 120 -11.76 9.65 10.10
CA THR A 120 -12.63 10.63 9.45
C THR A 120 -11.84 11.73 8.78
N LEU A 121 -12.39 12.24 7.68
CA LEU A 121 -11.94 13.48 7.05
C LEU A 121 -12.94 14.58 7.36
N THR A 122 -12.52 15.58 8.11
CA THR A 122 -13.32 16.78 8.42
C THR A 122 -12.79 17.98 7.64
N ARG A 123 -13.69 18.69 6.96
CA ARG A 123 -13.39 19.97 6.33
C ARG A 123 -14.23 21.07 6.96
N ARG A 124 -13.63 22.23 7.19
CA ARG A 124 -14.30 23.45 7.63
C ARG A 124 -13.94 24.59 6.70
N ALA A 125 -14.94 25.30 6.20
CA ALA A 125 -14.75 26.46 5.34
C ALA A 125 -15.66 27.60 5.81
N HIS A 126 -15.13 28.82 5.94
CA HIS A 126 -15.88 30.03 6.13
C HIS A 126 -15.75 30.86 4.85
N TRP A 127 -16.85 31.11 4.19
CA TRP A 127 -16.89 31.74 2.87
C TRP A 127 -17.89 32.89 2.82
N ARG A 128 -17.47 33.95 2.13
CA ARG A 128 -18.33 35.08 1.80
C ARG A 128 -18.60 35.09 0.31
N SER A 129 -19.88 35.06 -0.09
CA SER A 129 -20.28 35.10 -1.49
C SER A 129 -19.93 36.45 -2.15
N PRO A 130 -19.85 36.54 -3.49
CA PRO A 130 -19.73 37.83 -4.19
C PRO A 130 -20.83 38.85 -3.85
N ALA A 131 -22.02 38.36 -3.46
CA ALA A 131 -23.12 39.18 -2.97
C ALA A 131 -23.01 39.55 -1.47
N GLY A 132 -21.92 39.20 -0.79
CA GLY A 132 -21.63 39.54 0.61
C GLY A 132 -22.18 38.58 1.65
N LYS A 133 -22.98 37.57 1.27
CA LYS A 133 -23.56 36.60 2.21
C LYS A 133 -22.52 35.64 2.74
N GLN A 134 -22.54 35.39 4.07
CA GLN A 134 -21.55 34.53 4.73
C GLN A 134 -22.16 33.23 5.24
N VAL A 135 -21.46 32.14 4.95
CA VAL A 135 -21.79 30.82 5.50
C VAL A 135 -20.54 30.11 6.02
N LYS A 136 -20.74 29.26 7.03
CA LYS A 136 -19.77 28.25 7.41
C LYS A 136 -20.26 26.88 6.95
N VAL A 137 -19.38 26.15 6.28
CA VAL A 137 -19.62 24.77 5.85
C VAL A 137 -18.72 23.87 6.66
N THR A 138 -19.29 22.83 7.24
CA THR A 138 -18.53 21.73 7.86
C THR A 138 -18.99 20.43 7.23
N SER A 139 -18.06 19.65 6.68
CA SER A 139 -18.31 18.29 6.25
C SER A 139 -17.44 17.32 7.01
N THR A 140 -17.98 16.15 7.38
CA THR A 140 -17.23 15.04 7.96
C THR A 140 -17.57 13.78 7.20
N ARG A 141 -16.54 13.11 6.67
CA ARG A 141 -16.68 11.87 5.88
C ARG A 141 -16.08 10.70 6.62
N LEU A 142 -16.68 9.52 6.46
CA LEU A 142 -16.10 8.24 6.81
C LEU A 142 -16.36 7.20 5.72
N VAL A 143 -15.42 6.25 5.56
CA VAL A 143 -15.63 4.98 4.88
C VAL A 143 -15.55 3.92 5.97
N SER A 144 -16.63 3.19 6.18
CA SER A 144 -16.78 2.35 7.37
C SER A 144 -15.83 1.15 7.34
N LEU A 145 -14.98 1.02 8.36
CA LEU A 145 -14.15 -0.16 8.59
C LEU A 145 -14.99 -1.32 9.16
N ALA A 146 -16.11 -1.03 9.81
CA ALA A 146 -17.03 -2.04 10.33
C ALA A 146 -18.01 -2.59 9.28
N HIS A 147 -18.46 -1.75 8.34
CA HIS A 147 -19.46 -2.08 7.32
C HIS A 147 -18.89 -1.96 5.91
N ARG A 148 -18.53 -3.09 5.30
CA ARG A 148 -17.80 -3.18 4.03
C ARG A 148 -18.32 -2.27 2.92
N SER A 149 -19.64 -2.23 2.73
CA SER A 149 -20.29 -1.54 1.59
C SER A 149 -20.75 -0.12 1.90
N VAL A 150 -20.39 0.46 3.05
CA VAL A 150 -20.95 1.71 3.57
C VAL A 150 -19.90 2.81 3.66
N ALA A 151 -20.26 3.99 3.16
CA ALA A 151 -19.63 5.26 3.48
C ALA A 151 -20.72 6.26 3.92
N ALA A 152 -20.34 7.31 4.66
CA ALA A 152 -21.28 8.33 5.08
C ALA A 152 -20.62 9.72 5.15
N ILE A 153 -21.43 10.75 4.95
CA ILE A 153 -20.99 12.14 4.99
C ILE A 153 -22.02 12.96 5.77
N GLU A 154 -21.58 13.62 6.83
CA GLU A 154 -22.33 14.68 7.48
C GLU A 154 -21.94 16.02 6.87
N TYR A 155 -22.91 16.79 6.40
CA TYR A 155 -22.73 18.09 5.76
C TYR A 155 -23.57 19.14 6.47
N VAL A 156 -22.92 20.16 7.03
CA VAL A 156 -23.58 21.21 7.84
C VAL A 156 -23.30 22.57 7.22
N VAL A 157 -24.36 23.34 6.98
CA VAL A 157 -24.31 24.74 6.51
C VAL A 157 -24.90 25.64 7.59
N GLU A 158 -24.11 26.63 8.04
CA GLU A 158 -24.52 27.63 9.04
C GLU A 158 -24.54 29.03 8.41
N ALA A 159 -25.66 29.75 8.56
CA ALA A 159 -25.75 31.18 8.20
C ALA A 159 -25.11 32.05 9.29
N ILE A 160 -24.29 33.05 8.95
CA ILE A 160 -23.47 33.80 9.92
C ILE A 160 -24.13 35.15 10.26
N GLU A 161 -24.21 36.09 9.34
CA GLU A 161 -24.57 37.50 9.65
C GLU A 161 -26.01 37.84 9.31
N GLU A 162 -26.61 37.23 8.28
CA GLU A 162 -27.91 37.56 7.81
C GLU A 162 -28.74 36.33 7.41
N PHE A 163 -30.03 36.55 7.08
CA PHE A 163 -30.85 35.48 6.52
C PHE A 163 -30.35 35.05 5.15
N VAL A 164 -30.18 33.75 4.98
CA VAL A 164 -29.71 33.15 3.76
C VAL A 164 -30.66 32.04 3.30
N ARG A 165 -31.13 32.10 2.06
CA ARG A 165 -31.69 30.93 1.41
C ARG A 165 -30.56 30.04 0.92
N VAL A 166 -30.56 28.79 1.33
CA VAL A 166 -29.58 27.81 0.89
C VAL A 166 -30.26 26.72 0.06
N THR A 167 -29.58 26.31 -1.01
CA THR A 167 -29.93 25.13 -1.81
C THR A 167 -28.76 24.18 -1.84
N VAL A 168 -28.94 22.99 -1.30
CA VAL A 168 -27.93 21.93 -1.33
C VAL A 168 -28.36 20.85 -2.28
N GLN A 169 -27.51 20.49 -3.24
CA GLN A 169 -27.69 19.41 -4.20
C GLN A 169 -26.71 18.29 -3.88
N SER A 170 -27.22 17.22 -3.31
CA SER A 170 -26.44 16.00 -3.04
C SER A 170 -26.55 15.07 -4.24
N GLU A 171 -25.42 14.62 -4.80
CA GLU A 171 -25.38 13.95 -6.10
C GLU A 171 -24.71 12.58 -6.04
N LEU A 172 -25.15 11.69 -6.96
CA LEU A 172 -24.41 10.57 -7.50
C LEU A 172 -24.10 10.91 -8.96
N VAL A 173 -22.81 10.94 -9.33
CA VAL A 173 -22.37 11.28 -10.70
C VAL A 173 -21.51 10.16 -11.24
N THR A 174 -21.79 9.73 -12.47
CA THR A 174 -21.05 8.65 -13.14
C THR A 174 -20.42 9.19 -14.43
N ASN A 175 -19.27 8.61 -14.84
CA ASN A 175 -18.53 9.02 -16.03
C ASN A 175 -18.12 10.51 -15.97
N GLU A 176 -17.55 10.92 -14.86
CA GLU A 176 -16.95 12.26 -14.73
C GLU A 176 -15.80 12.44 -15.75
N ASP A 177 -15.66 13.66 -16.25
CA ASP A 177 -14.54 13.97 -17.15
C ASP A 177 -13.22 13.94 -16.37
N VAL A 178 -12.26 13.17 -16.86
CA VAL A 178 -10.92 13.07 -16.27
C VAL A 178 -9.98 14.02 -17.01
N PRO A 179 -9.25 14.91 -16.34
CA PRO A 179 -8.25 15.75 -16.98
C PRO A 179 -7.21 14.91 -17.71
N GLU A 180 -6.66 15.42 -18.84
CA GLU A 180 -5.55 14.77 -19.52
C GLU A 180 -4.41 14.51 -18.56
N THR A 181 -3.91 13.28 -18.52
CA THR A 181 -2.85 12.85 -17.62
C THR A 181 -1.48 12.91 -18.29
N SER A 182 -0.44 12.76 -17.47
CA SER A 182 0.97 12.77 -17.85
C SER A 182 1.31 11.71 -18.91
N ALA A 183 2.36 11.94 -19.70
CA ALA A 183 2.98 10.93 -20.57
C ALA A 183 3.79 9.86 -19.79
N ASP A 184 3.81 9.91 -18.47
CA ASP A 184 4.48 8.94 -17.60
C ASP A 184 3.76 7.57 -17.70
N PRO A 185 4.45 6.49 -18.11
CA PRO A 185 3.86 5.15 -18.26
C PRO A 185 3.40 4.53 -16.93
N ARG A 186 3.74 5.13 -15.78
CA ARG A 186 3.30 4.71 -14.44
C ARG A 186 1.92 5.27 -14.09
N VAL A 187 1.41 6.22 -14.87
CA VAL A 187 0.05 6.77 -14.73
C VAL A 187 -0.94 5.87 -15.46
N SER A 188 -2.16 5.75 -14.94
CA SER A 188 -3.18 4.90 -15.54
C SER A 188 -3.64 5.39 -16.92
N ALA A 189 -4.12 4.44 -17.73
CA ALA A 189 -4.79 4.76 -18.98
C ALA A 189 -6.10 5.55 -18.71
N ILE A 190 -6.36 6.55 -19.55
CA ILE A 190 -7.64 7.26 -19.54
C ILE A 190 -8.69 6.39 -20.25
N LEU A 191 -9.79 6.14 -19.56
CA LEU A 191 -10.93 5.41 -20.09
C LEU A 191 -12.05 6.41 -20.41
N ASP A 192 -12.47 6.49 -21.69
CA ASP A 192 -13.59 7.33 -22.09
C ASP A 192 -14.92 6.67 -21.73
N ARG A 193 -15.64 7.26 -20.76
CA ARG A 193 -16.97 6.83 -20.30
C ARG A 193 -17.11 5.30 -20.19
N PRO A 194 -16.33 4.64 -19.32
CA PRO A 194 -16.23 3.18 -19.27
C PRO A 194 -17.50 2.50 -18.77
N LEU A 195 -18.41 3.25 -18.15
CA LEU A 195 -19.60 2.75 -17.50
C LEU A 195 -20.85 2.97 -18.36
N GLN A 196 -21.61 1.89 -18.61
CA GLN A 196 -22.93 1.93 -19.27
C GLN A 196 -24.01 1.87 -18.20
N ALA A 197 -24.97 2.82 -18.24
CA ALA A 197 -26.12 2.80 -17.35
C ALA A 197 -27.00 1.56 -17.62
N VAL A 198 -27.38 0.88 -16.55
CA VAL A 198 -28.24 -0.32 -16.57
C VAL A 198 -29.59 -0.05 -15.93
N GLU A 199 -29.60 0.67 -14.80
CA GLU A 199 -30.78 0.99 -14.04
C GLU A 199 -30.56 2.27 -13.25
N HIS A 200 -31.61 3.08 -13.12
CA HIS A 200 -31.65 4.24 -12.24
C HIS A 200 -33.01 4.33 -11.57
N GLU A 201 -33.00 4.52 -10.27
CA GLU A 201 -34.20 4.50 -9.46
C GLU A 201 -34.18 5.63 -8.44
N ARG A 202 -35.34 6.30 -8.31
CA ARG A 202 -35.61 7.21 -7.18
C ARG A 202 -36.24 6.39 -6.06
N THR A 203 -35.71 6.49 -4.87
CA THR A 203 -36.27 5.94 -3.65
C THR A 203 -37.01 7.03 -2.85
N GLU A 204 -37.68 6.68 -1.76
CA GLU A 204 -38.36 7.64 -0.89
C GLU A 204 -37.40 8.70 -0.32
N ARG A 205 -36.14 8.34 -0.04
CA ARG A 205 -35.15 9.17 0.67
C ARG A 205 -33.88 9.47 -0.11
N GLY A 206 -33.81 9.02 -1.34
CA GLY A 206 -32.61 9.16 -2.16
C GLY A 206 -32.75 8.52 -3.53
N ALA A 207 -31.67 7.88 -3.99
CA ALA A 207 -31.62 7.25 -5.30
C ALA A 207 -30.60 6.10 -5.35
N LEU A 208 -30.73 5.26 -6.38
CA LEU A 208 -29.80 4.20 -6.71
C LEU A 208 -29.50 4.24 -8.21
N LEU A 209 -28.22 4.12 -8.57
CA LEU A 209 -27.71 3.98 -9.93
C LEU A 209 -26.99 2.66 -10.10
N MET A 210 -27.25 1.96 -11.21
CA MET A 210 -26.52 0.75 -11.57
C MET A 210 -25.84 0.91 -12.93
N HIS A 211 -24.62 0.49 -13.00
CA HIS A 211 -23.79 0.57 -14.20
C HIS A 211 -23.06 -0.74 -14.47
N ARG A 212 -22.61 -0.92 -15.70
CA ARG A 212 -21.80 -2.06 -16.13
C ARG A 212 -20.62 -1.55 -16.95
N THR A 213 -19.44 -2.11 -16.73
CA THR A 213 -18.26 -1.91 -17.59
C THR A 213 -18.50 -2.52 -18.97
N ARG A 214 -17.86 -1.96 -20.01
CA ARG A 214 -18.15 -2.33 -21.40
C ARG A 214 -17.55 -3.68 -21.80
N ALA A 215 -16.24 -3.86 -21.58
CA ALA A 215 -15.51 -5.07 -22.00
C ALA A 215 -15.46 -6.12 -20.86
N SER A 216 -15.12 -5.73 -19.64
CA SER A 216 -15.05 -6.65 -18.49
C SER A 216 -16.43 -7.13 -17.99
N ALA A 217 -17.52 -6.46 -18.40
CA ALA A 217 -18.92 -6.78 -18.06
C ALA A 217 -19.21 -6.84 -16.54
N LEU A 218 -18.41 -6.19 -15.71
CA LEU A 218 -18.62 -6.09 -14.28
C LEU A 218 -19.78 -5.15 -13.97
N MET A 219 -20.67 -5.56 -13.07
CA MET A 219 -21.85 -4.77 -12.69
C MET A 219 -21.66 -4.15 -11.31
N MET A 220 -21.97 -2.86 -11.17
CA MET A 220 -21.97 -2.14 -9.90
C MET A 220 -23.30 -1.48 -9.58
N ALA A 221 -23.55 -1.26 -8.30
CA ALA A 221 -24.63 -0.43 -7.77
C ALA A 221 -24.06 0.61 -6.82
N ALA A 222 -24.51 1.85 -6.93
CA ALA A 222 -24.26 2.95 -6.01
C ALA A 222 -25.58 3.52 -5.55
N GLY A 223 -25.79 3.59 -4.24
CA GLY A 223 -27.00 4.14 -3.66
C GLY A 223 -26.72 5.25 -2.66
N MET A 224 -27.63 6.19 -2.52
CA MET A 224 -27.61 7.22 -1.49
C MET A 224 -28.96 7.37 -0.80
N GLU A 225 -28.96 7.61 0.50
CA GLU A 225 -30.12 8.05 1.30
C GLU A 225 -29.73 9.22 2.20
N HIS A 226 -30.72 10.00 2.64
CA HIS A 226 -30.48 11.22 3.40
C HIS A 226 -31.34 11.30 4.66
N GLU A 227 -30.73 11.87 5.71
CA GLU A 227 -31.43 12.45 6.87
C GLU A 227 -31.18 13.95 6.85
N VAL A 228 -32.26 14.75 7.00
CA VAL A 228 -32.20 16.21 6.91
C VAL A 228 -32.79 16.82 8.15
N GLU A 229 -32.02 17.67 8.81
CA GLU A 229 -32.42 18.43 10.01
C GLU A 229 -32.26 19.92 9.73
N VAL A 230 -33.33 20.68 9.96
CA VAL A 230 -33.33 22.13 9.77
C VAL A 230 -34.39 22.81 10.68
N PRO A 231 -34.05 23.97 11.26
CA PRO A 231 -35.03 24.71 12.06
C PRO A 231 -36.02 25.47 11.14
N GLY A 232 -37.06 24.83 10.70
CA GLY A 232 -38.11 25.49 9.88
C GLY A 232 -38.59 24.66 8.70
N ARG A 233 -39.13 25.37 7.69
CA ARG A 233 -39.64 24.70 6.49
C ARG A 233 -38.51 24.28 5.56
N VAL A 234 -38.60 23.08 5.06
CA VAL A 234 -37.66 22.51 4.10
C VAL A 234 -38.45 21.96 2.89
N GLU A 235 -37.87 22.12 1.71
CA GLU A 235 -38.32 21.48 0.48
C GLU A 235 -37.27 20.47 0.05
N ILE A 236 -37.67 19.22 -0.21
CA ILE A 236 -36.76 18.13 -0.62
C ILE A 236 -37.34 17.50 -1.88
N THR A 237 -36.52 17.42 -2.92
CA THR A 237 -36.85 16.76 -4.19
C THR A 237 -35.72 15.87 -4.65
N THR A 238 -36.06 14.72 -5.24
CA THR A 238 -35.05 13.80 -5.80
C THR A 238 -35.35 13.50 -7.25
N ASP A 239 -34.34 13.54 -8.10
CA ASP A 239 -34.39 13.14 -9.53
C ASP A 239 -33.31 12.09 -9.78
N ALA A 240 -33.57 11.12 -10.68
CA ALA A 240 -32.61 10.09 -11.05
C ALA A 240 -32.65 9.87 -12.56
N ARG A 241 -31.47 9.94 -13.19
CA ARG A 241 -31.21 9.75 -14.63
C ARG A 241 -30.08 8.74 -14.80
N PRO A 242 -29.80 8.28 -16.02
CA PRO A 242 -28.80 7.24 -16.25
C PRO A 242 -27.42 7.45 -15.53
N ASP A 243 -26.84 8.65 -15.64
CA ASP A 243 -25.49 8.94 -15.09
C ASP A 243 -25.52 9.98 -13.95
N LEU A 244 -26.72 10.41 -13.52
CA LEU A 244 -26.88 11.43 -12.48
C LEU A 244 -28.11 11.16 -11.62
N ALA A 245 -27.92 11.07 -10.32
CA ALA A 245 -29.02 11.22 -9.38
C ALA A 245 -28.75 12.40 -8.45
N ARG A 246 -29.80 13.16 -8.12
CA ARG A 246 -29.67 14.40 -7.33
C ARG A 246 -30.84 14.53 -6.35
N THR A 247 -30.50 14.72 -5.09
CA THR A 247 -31.42 15.16 -4.04
C THR A 247 -31.16 16.62 -3.74
N THR A 248 -32.15 17.47 -3.96
CA THR A 248 -32.12 18.92 -3.73
C THR A 248 -32.83 19.25 -2.43
N VAL A 249 -32.14 19.95 -1.52
CA VAL A 249 -32.67 20.42 -0.23
C VAL A 249 -32.66 21.95 -0.24
N ILE A 250 -33.81 22.58 -0.06
CA ILE A 250 -33.97 24.05 -0.06
C ILE A 250 -34.54 24.48 1.28
N CYS A 251 -33.89 25.43 1.93
CA CYS A 251 -34.38 26.03 3.18
C CYS A 251 -33.90 27.48 3.37
N GLY A 252 -34.50 28.19 4.30
CA GLY A 252 -34.04 29.49 4.78
C GLY A 252 -33.40 29.40 6.16
N LEU A 253 -32.23 29.97 6.31
CA LEU A 253 -31.47 30.00 7.59
C LEU A 253 -31.34 31.44 8.09
N ARG A 254 -31.70 31.69 9.33
CA ARG A 254 -31.36 32.92 10.06
C ARG A 254 -29.95 32.84 10.64
N PRO A 255 -29.30 33.94 11.03
CA PRO A 255 -28.01 33.92 11.69
C PRO A 255 -27.91 32.89 12.83
N GLY A 256 -26.89 32.05 12.81
CA GLY A 256 -26.64 30.97 13.77
C GLY A 256 -27.48 29.70 13.55
N GLN A 257 -28.44 29.69 12.62
CA GLN A 257 -29.18 28.48 12.28
C GLN A 257 -28.39 27.59 11.33
N LYS A 258 -28.61 26.28 11.44
CA LYS A 258 -27.89 25.26 10.68
C LYS A 258 -28.84 24.38 9.90
N LEU A 259 -28.46 24.06 8.66
CA LEU A 259 -28.96 22.90 7.91
C LEU A 259 -27.96 21.78 8.13
N ARG A 260 -28.43 20.62 8.60
CA ARG A 260 -27.62 19.40 8.72
C ARG A 260 -28.17 18.33 7.79
N ILE A 261 -27.32 17.74 6.98
CA ILE A 261 -27.64 16.62 6.09
C ILE A 261 -26.67 15.49 6.40
N VAL A 262 -27.19 14.29 6.72
CA VAL A 262 -26.40 13.06 6.73
C VAL A 262 -26.73 12.31 5.45
N LYS A 263 -25.73 12.06 4.63
CA LYS A 263 -25.80 11.25 3.43
C LYS A 263 -25.19 9.89 3.72
N TYR A 264 -25.98 8.85 3.63
CA TYR A 264 -25.52 7.47 3.63
C TYR A 264 -25.27 7.02 2.22
N LEU A 265 -24.14 6.36 1.97
CA LEU A 265 -23.73 5.82 0.69
C LEU A 265 -23.55 4.32 0.81
N ALA A 266 -24.01 3.59 -0.18
CA ALA A 266 -23.71 2.17 -0.30
C ALA A 266 -23.22 1.83 -1.70
N TYR A 267 -22.14 1.03 -1.74
CA TYR A 267 -21.53 0.55 -2.96
C TYR A 267 -21.44 -0.97 -2.96
N GLY A 268 -21.66 -1.56 -4.11
CA GLY A 268 -21.41 -2.98 -4.33
C GLY A 268 -21.16 -3.27 -5.79
N TRP A 269 -20.43 -4.37 -6.07
CA TRP A 269 -20.22 -4.83 -7.42
C TRP A 269 -20.12 -6.36 -7.48
N SER A 270 -20.36 -6.92 -8.66
CA SER A 270 -20.25 -8.35 -8.90
C SER A 270 -20.09 -8.67 -10.39
N SER A 271 -19.35 -9.76 -10.69
CA SER A 271 -19.32 -10.39 -12.00
C SER A 271 -20.35 -11.52 -12.15
N LEU A 272 -20.96 -11.99 -11.05
CA LEU A 272 -21.76 -13.20 -10.99
C LEU A 272 -23.20 -13.00 -10.54
N ARG A 273 -23.46 -11.96 -9.72
CA ARG A 273 -24.79 -11.71 -9.16
C ARG A 273 -25.74 -11.14 -10.20
N SER A 274 -27.01 -11.53 -10.14
CA SER A 274 -28.05 -10.91 -10.94
C SER A 274 -28.23 -9.45 -10.55
N ARG A 275 -28.77 -8.65 -11.48
CA ARG A 275 -29.08 -7.23 -11.28
C ARG A 275 -29.96 -6.97 -10.04
N PRO A 276 -31.09 -7.69 -9.84
CA PRO A 276 -31.90 -7.52 -8.61
C PRO A 276 -31.11 -7.81 -7.33
N ALA A 277 -30.31 -8.88 -7.30
CA ALA A 277 -29.53 -9.24 -6.12
C ALA A 277 -28.49 -8.18 -5.74
N LEU A 278 -27.84 -7.55 -6.72
CA LEU A 278 -26.88 -6.49 -6.48
C LEU A 278 -27.57 -5.19 -6.02
N ARG A 279 -28.72 -4.84 -6.63
CA ARG A 279 -29.56 -3.72 -6.21
C ARG A 279 -30.00 -3.90 -4.75
N ASP A 280 -30.56 -5.04 -4.41
CA ASP A 280 -31.08 -5.33 -3.07
C ASP A 280 -29.97 -5.36 -2.02
N GLN A 281 -28.74 -5.78 -2.41
CA GLN A 281 -27.57 -5.70 -1.55
C GLN A 281 -27.23 -4.23 -1.20
N ALA A 282 -27.21 -3.32 -2.18
CA ALA A 282 -26.94 -1.91 -1.94
C ALA A 282 -28.05 -1.26 -1.10
N ALA A 283 -29.32 -1.55 -1.41
CA ALA A 283 -30.46 -1.07 -0.64
C ALA A 283 -30.45 -1.58 0.81
N GLY A 284 -30.10 -2.84 1.03
CA GLY A 284 -29.94 -3.43 2.37
C GLY A 284 -28.82 -2.78 3.17
N ALA A 285 -27.68 -2.45 2.53
CA ALA A 285 -26.58 -1.74 3.15
C ALA A 285 -26.97 -0.31 3.57
N LEU A 286 -27.69 0.43 2.73
CA LEU A 286 -28.24 1.76 3.08
C LEU A 286 -29.19 1.68 4.26
N HIS A 287 -30.09 0.71 4.26
CA HIS A 287 -31.02 0.50 5.37
C HIS A 287 -30.30 0.23 6.69
N GLY A 288 -29.28 -0.65 6.67
CA GLY A 288 -28.45 -0.94 7.84
C GLY A 288 -27.67 0.26 8.33
N ALA A 289 -27.07 1.04 7.42
CA ALA A 289 -26.33 2.26 7.76
C ALA A 289 -27.24 3.31 8.43
N ARG A 290 -28.42 3.52 7.88
CA ARG A 290 -29.41 4.44 8.46
C ARG A 290 -29.94 3.95 9.82
N TYR A 291 -30.14 2.64 9.99
CA TYR A 291 -30.53 2.07 11.28
C TYR A 291 -29.45 2.31 12.35
N SER A 292 -28.19 2.17 12.01
CA SER A 292 -27.06 2.52 12.91
C SER A 292 -27.00 4.02 13.21
N GLY A 293 -27.42 4.84 12.25
CA GLY A 293 -27.33 6.29 12.31
C GLY A 293 -25.89 6.82 12.23
N TRP A 294 -25.74 8.13 12.09
CA TRP A 294 -24.43 8.77 12.00
C TRP A 294 -23.54 8.48 13.21
N GLN A 295 -24.08 8.64 14.43
CA GLN A 295 -23.31 8.42 15.64
C GLN A 295 -22.89 6.95 15.80
N GLY A 296 -23.78 6.00 15.50
CA GLY A 296 -23.44 4.58 15.55
C GLY A 296 -22.34 4.17 14.57
N LEU A 297 -22.31 4.80 13.38
CA LEU A 297 -21.21 4.59 12.41
C LEU A 297 -19.88 5.15 12.94
N LEU A 298 -19.89 6.35 13.56
CA LEU A 298 -18.69 6.92 14.18
C LEU A 298 -18.16 6.08 15.34
N ASP A 299 -19.05 5.61 16.21
CA ASP A 299 -18.70 4.79 17.38
C ASP A 299 -18.10 3.45 16.94
N ALA A 300 -18.69 2.81 15.94
CA ALA A 300 -18.17 1.56 15.37
C ALA A 300 -16.81 1.76 14.67
N GLN A 301 -16.63 2.88 13.97
CA GLN A 301 -15.36 3.27 13.35
C GLN A 301 -14.27 3.46 14.40
N ARG A 302 -14.58 4.20 15.45
CA ARG A 302 -13.67 4.47 16.55
C ARG A 302 -13.27 3.19 17.29
N ALA A 303 -14.22 2.32 17.60
CA ALA A 303 -13.96 1.05 18.27
C ALA A 303 -13.04 0.14 17.44
N TYR A 304 -13.25 0.08 16.12
CA TYR A 304 -12.37 -0.67 15.21
C TYR A 304 -10.93 -0.14 15.23
N LEU A 305 -10.77 1.18 15.17
CA LEU A 305 -9.45 1.80 15.18
C LEU A 305 -8.76 1.72 16.54
N ASP A 306 -9.50 1.82 17.64
CA ASP A 306 -8.92 1.66 18.98
C ASP A 306 -8.35 0.25 19.19
N ASP A 307 -9.03 -0.83 18.72
CA ASP A 307 -8.48 -2.20 18.74
C ASP A 307 -7.24 -2.35 17.85
N PHE A 308 -7.25 -1.73 16.67
CA PHE A 308 -6.08 -1.72 15.80
C PHE A 308 -4.88 -1.02 16.44
N TRP A 309 -5.05 0.21 16.93
CA TRP A 309 -3.97 0.98 17.54
C TRP A 309 -3.43 0.36 18.83
N ASP A 310 -4.28 -0.35 19.57
CA ASP A 310 -3.86 -1.09 20.78
C ASP A 310 -2.89 -2.25 20.45
N SER A 311 -2.88 -2.72 19.22
CA SER A 311 -2.03 -3.83 18.76
C SER A 311 -1.00 -3.47 17.68
N ALA A 312 -1.02 -2.26 17.14
CA ALA A 312 -0.19 -1.88 15.97
C ALA A 312 0.58 -0.57 16.14
N ASP A 313 0.26 0.27 17.14
CA ASP A 313 0.86 1.60 17.27
C ASP A 313 2.39 1.53 17.46
N VAL A 314 3.07 2.50 16.83
CA VAL A 314 4.50 2.75 16.98
C VAL A 314 4.68 4.16 17.53
N GLU A 315 5.35 4.27 18.67
CA GLU A 315 5.64 5.54 19.36
C GLU A 315 7.13 5.87 19.15
N VAL A 316 7.39 7.04 18.59
CA VAL A 316 8.74 7.55 18.28
C VAL A 316 8.94 8.86 19.03
N GLU A 317 9.91 8.91 19.96
CA GLU A 317 10.29 10.14 20.65
C GLU A 317 11.63 10.64 20.09
N GLY A 318 11.70 11.95 19.84
CA GLY A 318 12.86 12.62 19.24
C GLY A 318 12.62 13.07 17.79
N ASP A 319 11.79 12.35 17.03
CA ASP A 319 11.44 12.70 15.64
C ASP A 319 9.91 12.76 15.44
N PRO A 320 9.29 13.94 15.56
CA PRO A 320 7.83 14.10 15.41
C PRO A 320 7.34 13.88 13.97
N GLU A 321 8.18 14.08 12.94
CA GLU A 321 7.79 13.82 11.55
C GLU A 321 7.72 12.31 11.28
N CYS A 322 8.71 11.55 11.73
CA CYS A 322 8.66 10.08 11.68
C CYS A 322 7.48 9.53 12.50
N GLN A 323 7.16 10.15 13.66
CA GLN A 323 5.99 9.78 14.45
C GLN A 323 4.67 9.95 13.69
N GLN A 324 4.48 11.09 13.03
CA GLN A 324 3.28 11.32 12.20
C GLN A 324 3.25 10.34 11.02
N ALA A 325 4.38 10.19 10.34
CA ALA A 325 4.49 9.39 9.12
C ALA A 325 4.23 7.89 9.35
N VAL A 326 4.75 7.30 10.41
CA VAL A 326 4.51 5.87 10.69
C VAL A 326 3.04 5.60 11.00
N ARG A 327 2.36 6.48 11.73
CA ARG A 327 0.92 6.35 11.99
C ARG A 327 0.09 6.60 10.74
N PHE A 328 0.45 7.57 9.92
CA PHE A 328 -0.14 7.80 8.61
C PHE A 328 -0.01 6.56 7.73
N GLY A 329 1.18 5.95 7.68
CA GLY A 329 1.44 4.73 6.94
C GLY A 329 0.58 3.57 7.42
N LEU A 330 0.60 3.25 8.72
CA LEU A 330 -0.21 2.18 9.31
C LEU A 330 -1.71 2.37 9.08
N PHE A 331 -2.21 3.61 9.20
CA PHE A 331 -3.61 3.94 8.93
C PHE A 331 -4.00 3.63 7.49
N HIS A 332 -3.18 4.02 6.50
CA HIS A 332 -3.47 3.76 5.10
C HIS A 332 -3.29 2.28 4.71
N LEU A 333 -2.35 1.56 5.32
CA LEU A 333 -2.24 0.11 5.17
C LEU A 333 -3.48 -0.62 5.68
N LEU A 334 -3.98 -0.23 6.85
CA LEU A 334 -5.25 -0.75 7.36
C LEU A 334 -6.40 -0.44 6.41
N GLN A 335 -6.53 0.82 5.95
CA GLN A 335 -7.57 1.21 5.00
C GLN A 335 -7.50 0.42 3.69
N ALA A 336 -6.31 0.11 3.18
CA ALA A 336 -6.16 -0.66 1.95
C ALA A 336 -6.57 -2.14 2.09
N SER A 337 -6.62 -2.67 3.30
CA SER A 337 -6.72 -4.10 3.58
C SER A 337 -7.94 -4.53 4.40
N ALA A 338 -8.43 -3.69 5.32
CA ALA A 338 -9.37 -4.08 6.39
C ALA A 338 -10.63 -4.83 5.93
N ARG A 339 -11.22 -4.46 4.79
CA ARG A 339 -12.43 -5.05 4.22
C ARG A 339 -12.24 -5.46 2.75
N ALA A 340 -11.00 -5.75 2.38
CA ALA A 340 -10.67 -6.27 1.04
C ALA A 340 -11.37 -7.61 0.77
N GLU A 341 -11.47 -8.50 1.76
CA GLU A 341 -12.24 -9.75 1.76
C GLU A 341 -11.98 -10.60 0.50
N ARG A 342 -10.80 -11.20 0.41
CA ARG A 342 -10.37 -12.02 -0.73
C ARG A 342 -10.24 -11.22 -2.03
N ARG A 343 -9.70 -10.00 -1.94
CA ARG A 343 -9.32 -9.15 -3.08
C ARG A 343 -7.88 -8.71 -2.94
N ALA A 344 -7.29 -8.29 -4.06
CA ALA A 344 -5.96 -7.73 -4.09
C ALA A 344 -5.84 -6.48 -3.18
N ILE A 345 -4.65 -6.23 -2.66
CA ILE A 345 -4.26 -4.92 -2.13
C ILE A 345 -3.49 -4.22 -3.25
N PRO A 346 -4.07 -3.18 -3.90
CA PRO A 346 -3.37 -2.45 -4.96
C PRO A 346 -2.13 -1.71 -4.44
N SER A 347 -1.11 -1.52 -5.27
CA SER A 347 0.13 -0.80 -4.89
C SER A 347 -0.10 0.65 -4.45
N LYS A 348 -1.19 1.27 -4.93
CA LYS A 348 -1.65 2.60 -4.50
C LYS A 348 -2.84 2.53 -3.53
N GLY A 349 -3.18 1.37 -2.99
CA GLY A 349 -4.43 1.17 -2.24
C GLY A 349 -5.64 1.58 -3.11
N LEU A 350 -6.60 2.25 -2.50
CA LEU A 350 -7.75 2.85 -3.21
C LEU A 350 -7.69 4.39 -3.11
N THR A 351 -6.47 4.96 -3.22
CA THR A 351 -6.21 6.39 -3.06
C THR A 351 -5.96 7.12 -4.37
N GLY A 352 -5.78 6.38 -5.45
CA GLY A 352 -5.53 6.89 -6.79
C GLY A 352 -5.46 5.78 -7.83
N THR A 353 -5.23 6.17 -9.09
CA THR A 353 -5.22 5.27 -10.25
C THR A 353 -3.82 4.86 -10.70
N GLY A 354 -2.76 5.33 -10.01
CA GLY A 354 -1.38 5.01 -10.39
C GLY A 354 -1.18 3.50 -10.56
N TYR A 355 -0.37 3.12 -11.54
CA TYR A 355 -0.16 1.74 -11.95
C TYR A 355 -1.45 1.00 -12.34
N ASP A 356 -2.45 1.70 -12.91
CA ASP A 356 -3.74 1.14 -13.31
C ASP A 356 -4.54 0.47 -12.17
N GLY A 357 -4.18 0.72 -10.90
CA GLY A 357 -4.78 0.07 -9.73
C GLY A 357 -4.36 -1.39 -9.53
N HIS A 358 -3.23 -1.81 -10.08
CA HIS A 358 -2.74 -3.18 -9.97
C HIS A 358 -2.12 -3.50 -8.61
N ALA A 359 -2.19 -4.78 -8.23
CA ALA A 359 -1.31 -5.39 -7.25
C ALA A 359 -0.01 -5.84 -7.94
N PHE A 360 1.10 -5.71 -7.21
CA PHE A 360 2.44 -6.14 -7.56
C PHE A 360 3.02 -6.99 -6.42
N TRP A 361 4.28 -7.36 -6.54
CA TRP A 361 5.06 -7.94 -5.45
C TRP A 361 5.21 -7.00 -4.23
N ASP A 362 4.94 -5.70 -4.39
CA ASP A 362 4.83 -4.68 -3.33
C ASP A 362 3.96 -5.18 -2.17
N THR A 363 2.88 -5.88 -2.50
CA THR A 363 1.96 -6.43 -1.51
C THR A 363 2.65 -7.50 -0.68
N GLU A 364 3.16 -8.56 -1.29
CA GLU A 364 3.77 -9.70 -0.61
C GLU A 364 5.10 -9.34 0.05
N GLY A 365 5.89 -8.50 -0.61
CA GLY A 365 7.22 -8.14 -0.15
C GLY A 365 7.27 -7.08 0.95
N PHE A 366 6.34 -6.13 0.95
CA PHE A 366 6.43 -4.96 1.84
C PHE A 366 5.18 -4.76 2.70
N VAL A 367 3.98 -4.88 2.12
CA VAL A 367 2.71 -4.61 2.84
C VAL A 367 2.34 -5.76 3.78
N LEU A 368 2.31 -7.00 3.27
CA LEU A 368 1.94 -8.16 4.08
C LEU A 368 2.90 -8.42 5.25
N PRO A 369 4.22 -8.23 5.15
CA PRO A 369 5.10 -8.34 6.31
C PRO A 369 4.67 -7.47 7.49
N VAL A 370 4.27 -6.23 7.26
CA VAL A 370 3.77 -5.32 8.31
C VAL A 370 2.42 -5.78 8.84
N LEU A 371 1.49 -6.08 7.94
CA LEU A 371 0.14 -6.52 8.32
C LEU A 371 0.14 -7.87 9.06
N THR A 372 1.12 -8.73 8.82
CA THR A 372 1.22 -10.03 9.51
C THR A 372 1.41 -9.83 11.03
N TYR A 373 2.14 -8.80 11.43
CA TYR A 373 2.33 -8.45 12.84
C TYR A 373 1.23 -7.55 13.42
N THR A 374 0.46 -6.84 12.58
CA THR A 374 -0.48 -5.80 13.03
C THR A 374 -1.94 -6.15 12.77
N ALA A 375 -2.25 -6.79 11.64
CA ALA A 375 -3.61 -7.16 11.21
C ALA A 375 -3.63 -8.50 10.44
N PRO A 376 -3.25 -9.63 11.05
CA PRO A 376 -3.03 -10.92 10.36
C PRO A 376 -4.26 -11.45 9.61
N HIS A 377 -5.49 -11.10 10.03
CA HIS A 377 -6.71 -11.48 9.31
C HIS A 377 -6.78 -10.88 7.89
N ALA A 378 -6.27 -9.65 7.70
CA ALA A 378 -6.19 -9.02 6.39
C ALA A 378 -5.17 -9.72 5.48
N VAL A 379 -4.08 -10.25 6.07
CA VAL A 379 -3.08 -11.05 5.35
C VAL A 379 -3.70 -12.38 4.87
N ALA A 380 -4.42 -13.08 5.73
CA ALA A 380 -5.09 -14.32 5.35
C ALA A 380 -6.05 -14.10 4.15
N ASP A 381 -6.80 -12.99 4.14
CA ASP A 381 -7.68 -12.64 3.03
C ASP A 381 -6.91 -12.31 1.73
N ALA A 382 -5.80 -11.60 1.82
CA ALA A 382 -4.93 -11.30 0.67
C ALA A 382 -4.30 -12.58 0.09
N LEU A 383 -3.84 -13.49 0.94
CA LEU A 383 -3.27 -14.78 0.52
C LEU A 383 -4.33 -15.70 -0.09
N ARG A 384 -5.57 -15.73 0.45
CA ARG A 384 -6.69 -16.44 -0.18
C ARG A 384 -7.03 -15.86 -1.57
N TRP A 385 -6.88 -14.55 -1.75
CA TRP A 385 -7.02 -13.97 -3.09
C TRP A 385 -5.95 -14.49 -4.03
N ARG A 386 -4.66 -14.52 -3.63
CA ARG A 386 -3.59 -15.09 -4.46
C ARG A 386 -3.88 -16.55 -4.80
N ALA A 387 -4.23 -17.38 -3.83
CA ALA A 387 -4.58 -18.77 -4.06
C ALA A 387 -5.77 -18.92 -5.03
N SER A 388 -6.75 -18.01 -5.01
CA SER A 388 -7.89 -18.03 -5.93
C SER A 388 -7.51 -17.74 -7.40
N THR A 389 -6.30 -17.25 -7.65
CA THR A 389 -5.77 -16.99 -9.01
C THR A 389 -4.82 -18.09 -9.49
N LEU A 390 -4.65 -19.18 -8.72
CA LEU A 390 -3.70 -20.25 -9.02
C LEU A 390 -3.94 -20.92 -10.39
N ASP A 391 -5.20 -21.17 -10.74
CA ASP A 391 -5.52 -21.79 -12.05
C ASP A 391 -5.08 -20.90 -13.21
N LEU A 392 -5.26 -19.57 -13.12
CA LEU A 392 -4.78 -18.62 -14.13
C LEU A 392 -3.24 -18.59 -14.20
N ALA A 393 -2.56 -18.73 -13.06
CA ALA A 393 -1.12 -18.82 -13.01
C ALA A 393 -0.59 -20.12 -13.64
N LYS A 394 -1.32 -21.25 -13.49
CA LYS A 394 -1.00 -22.53 -14.17
C LYS A 394 -1.24 -22.44 -15.67
N GLU A 395 -2.34 -21.83 -16.11
CA GLU A 395 -2.60 -21.57 -17.53
C GLU A 395 -1.47 -20.75 -18.15
N ARG A 396 -0.99 -19.72 -17.46
CA ARG A 396 0.12 -18.88 -17.90
C ARG A 396 1.44 -19.67 -17.98
N ALA A 397 1.77 -20.49 -16.99
CA ALA A 397 2.96 -21.34 -17.02
C ALA A 397 2.92 -22.26 -18.26
N ALA A 398 1.79 -22.92 -18.52
CA ALA A 398 1.60 -23.79 -19.68
C ALA A 398 1.71 -23.03 -21.01
N GLU A 399 1.16 -21.81 -21.12
CA GLU A 399 1.32 -20.93 -22.29
C GLU A 399 2.78 -20.61 -22.58
N LEU A 400 3.59 -20.40 -21.53
CA LEU A 400 5.01 -20.13 -21.64
C LEU A 400 5.89 -21.40 -21.80
N GLY A 401 5.28 -22.58 -21.83
CA GLY A 401 5.98 -23.86 -21.94
C GLY A 401 6.68 -24.28 -20.66
N LEU A 402 6.21 -23.81 -19.51
CA LEU A 402 6.71 -24.12 -18.17
C LEU A 402 5.73 -25.00 -17.39
N GLU A 403 6.21 -25.65 -16.35
CA GLU A 403 5.40 -26.42 -15.41
C GLU A 403 5.02 -25.57 -14.19
N GLY A 404 4.03 -26.05 -13.41
CA GLY A 404 3.59 -25.38 -12.19
C GLY A 404 2.77 -24.13 -12.43
N ALA A 405 3.02 -23.07 -11.65
CA ALA A 405 2.24 -21.83 -11.67
C ALA A 405 3.14 -20.60 -11.81
N ALA A 406 2.87 -19.74 -12.81
CA ALA A 406 3.54 -18.48 -13.09
C ALA A 406 2.61 -17.31 -12.73
N PHE A 407 2.67 -16.83 -11.48
CA PHE A 407 1.90 -15.67 -11.07
C PHE A 407 2.33 -14.41 -11.82
N PRO A 408 1.37 -13.49 -12.14
CA PRO A 408 1.65 -12.30 -12.91
C PRO A 408 2.47 -11.29 -12.12
N TRP A 409 3.32 -10.52 -12.83
CA TRP A 409 4.04 -9.39 -12.26
C TRP A 409 3.09 -8.31 -11.74
N ARG A 410 2.08 -7.94 -12.54
CA ARG A 410 1.06 -6.97 -12.15
C ARG A 410 -0.33 -7.37 -12.64
N THR A 411 -1.33 -7.22 -11.76
CA THR A 411 -2.68 -7.70 -12.04
C THR A 411 -3.73 -7.07 -11.14
N ILE A 412 -5.00 -7.14 -11.56
CA ILE A 412 -6.17 -6.95 -10.69
C ILE A 412 -6.88 -8.29 -10.46
N ARG A 413 -6.98 -9.13 -11.51
CA ARG A 413 -7.78 -10.36 -11.50
C ARG A 413 -6.96 -11.66 -11.45
N GLY A 414 -5.67 -11.61 -11.67
CA GLY A 414 -4.79 -12.79 -11.74
C GLY A 414 -4.13 -13.03 -13.08
N GLN A 415 -4.50 -12.30 -14.13
CA GLN A 415 -3.85 -12.35 -15.45
C GLN A 415 -2.78 -11.27 -15.53
N GLU A 416 -1.67 -11.55 -16.25
CA GLU A 416 -0.62 -10.57 -16.47
C GLU A 416 -1.16 -9.34 -17.22
N SER A 417 -0.77 -8.17 -16.75
CA SER A 417 -1.19 -6.87 -17.31
C SER A 417 -0.01 -5.92 -17.57
N SER A 418 1.23 -6.40 -17.49
CA SER A 418 2.43 -5.58 -17.73
C SER A 418 2.77 -5.52 -19.20
N ALA A 419 2.87 -4.30 -19.75
CA ALA A 419 3.46 -4.06 -21.07
C ALA A 419 4.99 -3.94 -21.02
N TYR A 420 5.60 -3.91 -19.83
CA TYR A 420 7.06 -3.90 -19.65
C TYR A 420 7.57 -5.33 -19.56
N TRP A 421 7.98 -5.89 -20.70
CA TRP A 421 8.32 -7.29 -20.82
C TRP A 421 9.50 -7.76 -19.94
N PRO A 422 10.55 -6.95 -19.62
CA PRO A 422 11.64 -7.41 -18.76
C PRO A 422 11.16 -7.75 -17.33
N ALA A 423 10.05 -7.17 -16.90
CA ALA A 423 9.39 -7.57 -15.67
C ALA A 423 8.28 -8.60 -15.93
N GLY A 424 7.32 -8.31 -16.79
CA GLY A 424 6.16 -9.19 -17.05
C GLY A 424 6.50 -10.60 -17.55
N THR A 425 7.67 -10.81 -18.14
CA THR A 425 8.12 -12.12 -18.66
C THR A 425 9.46 -12.61 -18.10
N ALA A 426 10.09 -11.89 -17.20
CA ALA A 426 11.40 -12.26 -16.66
C ALA A 426 11.55 -12.03 -15.14
N ALA A 427 10.68 -11.26 -14.49
CA ALA A 427 10.71 -11.06 -13.04
C ALA A 427 9.93 -12.19 -12.33
N TRP A 428 10.54 -13.36 -12.29
CA TRP A 428 9.95 -14.58 -11.73
C TRP A 428 9.88 -14.60 -10.21
N HIS A 429 10.65 -13.77 -9.54
CA HIS A 429 10.75 -13.76 -8.08
C HIS A 429 9.39 -13.54 -7.38
N ILE A 430 8.40 -12.89 -8.03
CA ILE A 430 7.04 -12.77 -7.50
C ILE A 430 6.45 -14.10 -7.00
N ASN A 431 6.82 -15.22 -7.64
CA ASN A 431 6.34 -16.56 -7.26
C ASN A 431 6.90 -16.98 -5.90
N ALA A 432 8.18 -16.74 -5.65
CA ALA A 432 8.82 -17.02 -4.37
C ALA A 432 8.41 -16.01 -3.28
N ASP A 433 8.16 -14.74 -3.66
CA ASP A 433 7.67 -13.71 -2.74
C ASP A 433 6.28 -14.09 -2.17
N ILE A 434 5.41 -14.64 -3.03
CA ILE A 434 4.10 -15.18 -2.62
C ILE A 434 4.27 -16.39 -1.69
N ALA A 435 5.16 -17.32 -2.03
CA ALA A 435 5.43 -18.49 -1.22
C ALA A 435 5.95 -18.11 0.19
N MET A 436 6.89 -17.16 0.26
CA MET A 436 7.41 -16.63 1.51
C MET A 436 6.33 -15.94 2.34
N ALA A 437 5.37 -15.24 1.70
CA ALA A 437 4.28 -14.61 2.43
C ALA A 437 3.35 -15.62 3.12
N PHE A 438 3.07 -16.78 2.48
CA PHE A 438 2.33 -17.90 3.11
C PHE A 438 3.11 -18.47 4.29
N GLU A 439 4.40 -18.71 4.13
CA GLU A 439 5.23 -19.25 5.20
C GLU A 439 5.33 -18.28 6.38
N ARG A 440 5.60 -16.99 6.14
CA ARG A 440 5.67 -15.97 7.18
C ARG A 440 4.34 -15.86 7.94
N TYR A 441 3.20 -15.91 7.25
CA TYR A 441 1.90 -15.93 7.92
C TYR A 441 1.81 -17.10 8.91
N ARG A 442 2.15 -18.32 8.49
CA ARG A 442 2.16 -19.50 9.35
C ARG A 442 3.12 -19.37 10.53
N ILE A 443 4.32 -18.89 10.30
CA ILE A 443 5.36 -18.74 11.34
C ILE A 443 4.93 -17.73 12.41
N VAL A 444 4.48 -16.54 11.98
CA VAL A 444 4.16 -15.40 12.86
C VAL A 444 2.85 -15.63 13.61
N THR A 445 1.84 -16.18 12.94
CA THR A 445 0.53 -16.44 13.57
C THR A 445 0.51 -17.75 14.36
N GLY A 446 1.32 -18.72 13.99
CA GLY A 446 1.24 -20.10 14.47
C GLY A 446 0.03 -20.86 13.90
N ASP A 447 -0.69 -20.29 12.93
CA ASP A 447 -1.88 -20.86 12.31
C ASP A 447 -1.53 -21.58 10.99
N GLY A 448 -1.59 -22.90 10.98
CA GLY A 448 -1.38 -23.74 9.80
C GLY A 448 -2.62 -23.92 8.92
N SER A 449 -3.79 -23.46 9.35
CA SER A 449 -5.06 -23.73 8.65
C SER A 449 -5.10 -23.12 7.24
N LEU A 450 -4.50 -21.96 7.02
CA LEU A 450 -4.41 -21.34 5.72
C LEU A 450 -3.50 -22.12 4.76
N GLU A 451 -2.41 -22.71 5.27
CA GLU A 451 -1.52 -23.57 4.48
C GLU A 451 -2.29 -24.81 4.03
N GLU A 452 -3.08 -25.43 4.92
CA GLU A 452 -3.94 -26.56 4.59
C GLU A 452 -5.07 -26.19 3.63
N GLU A 453 -5.74 -25.05 3.85
CA GLU A 453 -6.87 -24.57 3.02
C GLU A 453 -6.45 -24.33 1.57
N CYS A 454 -5.31 -23.67 1.34
CA CYS A 454 -4.93 -23.24 -0.01
C CYS A 454 -3.41 -23.01 -0.22
N GLY A 455 -2.63 -22.78 0.83
CA GLY A 455 -1.21 -22.45 0.72
C GLY A 455 -0.38 -23.60 0.17
N LEU A 456 -0.67 -24.85 0.57
CA LEU A 456 0.07 -26.03 0.08
C LEU A 456 0.05 -26.13 -1.44
N ALA A 457 -1.11 -25.90 -2.07
CA ALA A 457 -1.21 -25.94 -3.53
C ALA A 457 -0.36 -24.85 -4.20
N VAL A 458 -0.33 -23.64 -3.64
CA VAL A 458 0.50 -22.53 -4.14
C VAL A 458 1.98 -22.88 -4.01
N LEU A 459 2.41 -23.41 -2.86
CA LEU A 459 3.81 -23.80 -2.61
C LEU A 459 4.29 -24.88 -3.56
N ILE A 460 3.48 -25.92 -3.79
CA ILE A 460 3.79 -27.02 -4.73
C ILE A 460 3.92 -26.49 -6.14
N GLU A 461 2.96 -25.71 -6.62
CA GLU A 461 2.93 -25.28 -8.02
C GLU A 461 4.01 -24.22 -8.32
N THR A 462 4.38 -23.38 -7.36
CA THR A 462 5.52 -22.48 -7.51
C THR A 462 6.85 -23.23 -7.47
N ALA A 463 6.99 -24.28 -6.66
CA ALA A 463 8.17 -25.14 -6.68
C ALA A 463 8.36 -25.86 -8.03
N ARG A 464 7.28 -26.36 -8.63
CA ARG A 464 7.28 -26.95 -9.97
C ARG A 464 7.75 -25.93 -11.04
N LEU A 465 7.30 -24.69 -10.92
CA LEU A 465 7.75 -23.59 -11.80
C LEU A 465 9.28 -23.43 -11.74
N TRP A 466 9.85 -23.31 -10.54
CA TRP A 466 11.28 -23.11 -10.37
C TRP A 466 12.10 -24.25 -10.96
N LEU A 467 11.66 -25.48 -10.76
CA LEU A 467 12.36 -26.65 -11.29
C LEU A 467 12.30 -26.69 -12.82
N SER A 468 11.18 -26.25 -13.44
CA SER A 468 11.06 -26.17 -14.89
C SER A 468 11.77 -24.97 -15.53
N LEU A 469 11.99 -23.90 -14.77
CA LEU A 469 12.68 -22.69 -15.22
C LEU A 469 14.21 -22.82 -15.14
N GLY A 470 14.70 -23.44 -14.05
CA GLY A 470 16.13 -23.63 -13.80
C GLY A 470 16.70 -24.93 -14.40
N HIS A 471 18.01 -25.04 -14.38
CA HIS A 471 18.72 -26.23 -14.82
C HIS A 471 20.02 -26.46 -14.05
N HIS A 472 20.44 -27.71 -13.96
CA HIS A 472 21.77 -28.06 -13.48
C HIS A 472 22.80 -28.03 -14.61
N ASP A 473 23.94 -27.44 -14.36
CA ASP A 473 25.07 -27.53 -15.28
C ASP A 473 25.77 -28.89 -15.16
N ARG A 474 26.83 -29.09 -15.94
CA ARG A 474 27.65 -30.33 -15.94
C ARG A 474 28.39 -30.58 -14.61
N HIS A 475 28.45 -29.60 -13.73
CA HIS A 475 29.12 -29.70 -12.41
C HIS A 475 28.09 -29.89 -11.28
N GLY A 476 26.81 -29.93 -11.61
CA GLY A 476 25.71 -30.08 -10.66
C GLY A 476 25.29 -28.79 -9.97
N VAL A 477 25.75 -27.63 -10.45
CA VAL A 477 25.31 -26.32 -9.95
C VAL A 477 23.99 -25.97 -10.64
N TRP A 478 23.01 -25.52 -9.86
CA TRP A 478 21.68 -25.10 -10.37
C TRP A 478 21.66 -23.62 -10.70
N HIS A 479 21.19 -23.29 -11.92
CA HIS A 479 21.19 -21.95 -12.50
C HIS A 479 19.81 -21.50 -12.91
N LEU A 480 19.57 -20.17 -12.81
CA LEU A 480 18.44 -19.46 -13.40
C LEU A 480 18.94 -18.47 -14.46
N ASP A 481 18.56 -18.69 -15.71
CA ASP A 481 18.94 -17.86 -16.85
C ASP A 481 17.81 -16.91 -17.28
N GLY A 482 18.15 -15.71 -17.74
CA GLY A 482 17.21 -14.77 -18.34
C GLY A 482 16.20 -14.21 -17.34
N VAL A 483 16.58 -14.02 -16.08
CA VAL A 483 15.72 -13.48 -15.02
C VAL A 483 15.97 -12.00 -14.75
N THR A 484 14.94 -11.30 -14.35
CA THR A 484 15.04 -9.92 -13.84
C THR A 484 14.75 -9.97 -12.34
N GLY A 485 15.71 -9.52 -11.52
CA GLY A 485 15.53 -9.35 -10.09
C GLY A 485 14.74 -8.09 -9.74
N PRO A 486 14.70 -7.71 -8.46
CA PRO A 486 14.10 -6.44 -8.01
C PRO A 486 14.65 -5.21 -8.74
N ASP A 487 15.94 -5.19 -9.07
CA ASP A 487 16.57 -4.07 -9.77
C ASP A 487 16.33 -4.14 -11.28
N GLU A 488 15.43 -3.32 -11.79
CA GLU A 488 15.09 -3.25 -13.22
C GLU A 488 16.16 -2.56 -14.10
N TYR A 489 17.25 -1.99 -13.52
CA TYR A 489 18.40 -1.54 -14.28
C TYR A 489 19.37 -2.68 -14.58
N THR A 490 19.11 -3.86 -14.01
CA THR A 490 19.85 -5.10 -14.24
C THR A 490 18.86 -6.18 -14.70
N ALA A 491 18.46 -6.12 -15.97
CA ALA A 491 17.37 -6.94 -16.51
C ALA A 491 17.86 -8.10 -17.36
N VAL A 492 17.14 -9.24 -17.29
CA VAL A 492 17.34 -10.43 -18.15
C VAL A 492 18.77 -10.97 -18.01
N VAL A 493 19.16 -11.23 -16.78
CA VAL A 493 20.51 -11.68 -16.41
C VAL A 493 20.52 -13.16 -16.02
N ARG A 494 21.71 -13.69 -15.83
CA ARG A 494 21.93 -15.02 -15.27
C ARG A 494 22.21 -14.91 -13.77
N ASP A 495 21.64 -15.83 -12.99
CA ASP A 495 21.89 -16.00 -11.57
C ASP A 495 21.80 -14.70 -10.78
N ASN A 496 20.63 -14.04 -10.85
CA ASN A 496 20.34 -12.96 -9.91
C ASN A 496 20.24 -13.54 -8.49
N VAL A 497 21.08 -13.04 -7.57
CA VAL A 497 21.23 -13.60 -6.22
C VAL A 497 19.93 -13.55 -5.43
N PHE A 498 19.16 -12.44 -5.52
CA PHE A 498 17.86 -12.36 -4.88
C PHE A 498 16.92 -13.46 -5.39
N THR A 499 16.80 -13.59 -6.70
CA THR A 499 15.92 -14.59 -7.33
C THR A 499 16.35 -16.01 -6.99
N ASN A 500 17.66 -16.32 -7.04
CA ASN A 500 18.18 -17.66 -6.73
C ASN A 500 17.94 -18.04 -5.26
N LEU A 501 18.21 -17.13 -4.30
CA LEU A 501 17.96 -17.37 -2.89
C LEU A 501 16.47 -17.55 -2.58
N MET A 502 15.62 -16.72 -3.19
CA MET A 502 14.16 -16.80 -2.98
C MET A 502 13.57 -18.06 -3.63
N ALA A 503 14.07 -18.49 -4.79
CA ALA A 503 13.69 -19.74 -5.42
C ALA A 503 14.09 -20.95 -4.56
N ALA A 504 15.33 -20.96 -4.05
CA ALA A 504 15.81 -22.01 -3.15
C ALA A 504 14.96 -22.08 -1.87
N HIS A 505 14.63 -20.92 -1.28
CA HIS A 505 13.72 -20.84 -0.13
C HIS A 505 12.33 -21.43 -0.43
N ASN A 506 11.73 -21.08 -1.59
CA ASN A 506 10.44 -21.63 -2.00
C ASN A 506 10.48 -23.15 -2.19
N LEU A 507 11.53 -23.68 -2.82
CA LEU A 507 11.73 -25.10 -3.02
C LEU A 507 11.82 -25.89 -1.69
N HIS A 508 12.59 -25.38 -0.73
CA HIS A 508 12.68 -25.95 0.63
C HIS A 508 11.33 -25.88 1.34
N THR A 509 10.67 -24.71 1.33
CA THR A 509 9.39 -24.47 2.00
C THR A 509 8.30 -25.38 1.46
N ALA A 510 8.25 -25.61 0.14
CA ALA A 510 7.32 -26.53 -0.50
C ALA A 510 7.54 -27.99 -0.06
N ALA A 511 8.80 -28.44 -0.04
CA ALA A 511 9.15 -29.79 0.42
C ALA A 511 8.77 -29.99 1.91
N ASP A 512 9.02 -29.00 2.75
CA ASP A 512 8.67 -29.03 4.17
C ASP A 512 7.15 -29.00 4.40
N ALA A 513 6.41 -28.21 3.60
CA ALA A 513 4.96 -28.19 3.64
C ALA A 513 4.35 -29.54 3.27
N CYS A 514 4.90 -30.21 2.25
CA CYS A 514 4.47 -31.58 1.89
C CYS A 514 4.71 -32.58 3.03
N LEU A 515 5.77 -32.44 3.81
CA LEU A 515 6.01 -33.27 4.99
C LEU A 515 5.03 -32.97 6.14
N ARG A 516 4.56 -31.73 6.25
CA ARG A 516 3.53 -31.36 7.24
C ARG A 516 2.14 -31.88 6.84
N HIS A 517 1.86 -31.97 5.53
CA HIS A 517 0.55 -32.35 4.97
C HIS A 517 0.68 -33.54 3.98
N PRO A 518 1.18 -34.72 4.40
CA PRO A 518 1.59 -35.79 3.48
C PRO A 518 0.42 -36.35 2.65
N GLU A 519 -0.78 -36.50 3.25
CA GLU A 519 -1.96 -37.03 2.54
C GLU A 519 -2.45 -36.06 1.45
N ALA A 520 -2.43 -34.75 1.75
CA ALA A 520 -2.81 -33.72 0.78
C ALA A 520 -1.78 -33.60 -0.36
N ALA A 521 -0.49 -33.69 -0.04
CA ALA A 521 0.58 -33.67 -1.03
C ALA A 521 0.50 -34.89 -1.97
N GLU A 522 0.25 -36.09 -1.45
CA GLU A 522 0.03 -37.31 -2.24
C GLU A 522 -1.20 -37.16 -3.16
N ALA A 523 -2.30 -36.60 -2.64
CA ALA A 523 -3.51 -36.30 -3.44
C ALA A 523 -3.27 -35.32 -4.57
N MET A 524 -2.28 -34.44 -4.43
CA MET A 524 -1.82 -33.48 -5.47
C MET A 524 -0.72 -34.08 -6.38
N GLY A 525 -0.44 -35.40 -6.22
CA GLY A 525 0.51 -36.14 -7.05
C GLY A 525 1.99 -35.89 -6.74
N VAL A 526 2.32 -35.26 -5.59
CA VAL A 526 3.71 -35.07 -5.19
C VAL A 526 4.33 -36.38 -4.76
N THR A 527 5.52 -36.67 -5.30
CA THR A 527 6.29 -37.89 -4.93
C THR A 527 7.51 -37.56 -4.07
N THR A 528 8.06 -38.58 -3.43
CA THR A 528 9.32 -38.44 -2.66
C THR A 528 10.48 -37.98 -3.54
N GLU A 529 10.51 -38.46 -4.79
CA GLU A 529 11.53 -38.09 -5.78
C GLU A 529 11.39 -36.63 -6.20
N GLU A 530 10.16 -36.14 -6.35
CA GLU A 530 9.90 -34.74 -6.66
C GLU A 530 10.38 -33.80 -5.53
N MET A 531 10.04 -34.11 -4.28
CA MET A 531 10.53 -33.38 -3.10
C MET A 531 12.06 -33.43 -2.96
N ALA A 532 12.69 -34.55 -3.31
CA ALA A 532 14.14 -34.68 -3.30
C ALA A 532 14.77 -33.81 -4.39
N ALA A 533 14.18 -33.73 -5.58
CA ALA A 533 14.66 -32.87 -6.67
C ALA A 533 14.52 -31.37 -6.32
N TRP A 534 13.46 -30.96 -5.61
CA TRP A 534 13.34 -29.60 -5.08
C TRP A 534 14.49 -29.24 -4.13
N ARG A 535 14.77 -30.12 -3.16
CA ARG A 535 15.88 -29.92 -2.20
C ARG A 535 17.24 -29.88 -2.89
N ASP A 536 17.47 -30.79 -3.84
CA ASP A 536 18.73 -30.83 -4.61
C ASP A 536 18.96 -29.54 -5.40
N ALA A 537 17.93 -29.02 -6.09
CA ALA A 537 18.03 -27.76 -6.79
C ALA A 537 18.25 -26.57 -5.85
N ALA A 538 17.57 -26.55 -4.70
CA ALA A 538 17.71 -25.50 -3.71
C ALA A 538 19.13 -25.46 -3.11
N ASP A 539 19.67 -26.63 -2.75
CA ASP A 539 21.01 -26.77 -2.14
C ASP A 539 22.13 -26.50 -3.15
N ALA A 540 21.87 -26.72 -4.45
CA ALA A 540 22.80 -26.50 -5.55
C ALA A 540 22.71 -25.11 -6.21
N ALA A 541 21.83 -24.24 -5.74
CA ALA A 541 21.57 -22.91 -6.34
C ALA A 541 22.86 -22.05 -6.37
N ASN A 542 23.19 -21.51 -7.56
CA ASN A 542 24.35 -20.66 -7.72
C ASN A 542 24.17 -19.29 -7.07
N ILE A 543 25.11 -18.91 -6.22
CA ILE A 543 25.14 -17.61 -5.55
C ILE A 543 26.45 -16.91 -5.92
N PRO A 544 26.47 -16.09 -6.99
CA PRO A 544 27.67 -15.45 -7.51
C PRO A 544 28.42 -14.62 -6.45
N TYR A 545 29.70 -14.85 -6.30
CA TYR A 545 30.58 -14.17 -5.37
C TYR A 545 31.88 -13.75 -6.04
N ASP A 546 32.35 -12.54 -5.75
CA ASP A 546 33.62 -12.01 -6.24
C ASP A 546 34.66 -12.12 -5.11
N GLU A 547 35.59 -13.08 -5.25
CA GLU A 547 36.61 -13.37 -4.25
C GLU A 547 37.63 -12.24 -4.11
N GLU A 548 37.88 -11.47 -5.18
CA GLU A 548 38.87 -10.39 -5.16
C GLU A 548 38.32 -9.17 -4.40
N LEU A 549 37.07 -8.82 -4.65
CA LEU A 549 36.37 -7.73 -3.95
C LEU A 549 35.81 -8.16 -2.59
N GLY A 550 35.60 -9.46 -2.40
CA GLY A 550 34.97 -10.01 -1.20
C GLY A 550 33.50 -9.66 -1.04
N VAL A 551 32.77 -9.57 -2.16
CA VAL A 551 31.35 -9.21 -2.22
C VAL A 551 30.53 -10.19 -3.06
N HIS A 552 29.27 -10.34 -2.76
CA HIS A 552 28.36 -11.04 -3.67
C HIS A 552 28.06 -10.18 -4.89
N GLN A 553 27.96 -10.81 -6.04
CA GLN A 553 27.54 -10.15 -7.28
C GLN A 553 26.01 -10.19 -7.34
N GLN A 554 25.36 -9.04 -7.60
CA GLN A 554 23.89 -8.97 -7.73
C GLN A 554 23.36 -9.98 -8.77
N CYS A 555 24.11 -10.19 -9.84
CA CYS A 555 23.96 -11.27 -10.81
C CYS A 555 25.32 -11.69 -11.34
N GLU A 556 25.41 -12.81 -12.05
CA GLU A 556 26.70 -13.26 -12.62
C GLU A 556 27.35 -12.16 -13.49
N GLY A 557 28.58 -11.78 -13.12
CA GLY A 557 29.38 -10.78 -13.84
C GLY A 557 29.11 -9.32 -13.47
N PHE A 558 28.20 -9.01 -12.54
CA PHE A 558 27.85 -7.63 -12.19
C PHE A 558 29.05 -6.76 -11.82
N THR A 559 29.99 -7.27 -11.04
CA THR A 559 31.20 -6.54 -10.61
C THR A 559 32.19 -6.23 -11.73
N THR A 560 32.02 -6.85 -12.90
CA THR A 560 32.86 -6.64 -14.09
C THR A 560 32.24 -5.66 -15.11
N LEU A 561 31.00 -5.18 -14.86
CA LEU A 561 30.36 -4.19 -15.69
C LEU A 561 31.08 -2.83 -15.58
N ALA A 562 30.85 -1.94 -16.53
CA ALA A 562 31.42 -0.60 -16.50
C ALA A 562 30.91 0.22 -15.29
N GLU A 563 31.80 0.96 -14.64
CA GLU A 563 31.40 1.90 -13.60
C GLU A 563 30.52 3.01 -14.21
N TRP A 564 29.46 3.39 -13.49
CA TRP A 564 28.60 4.49 -13.89
C TRP A 564 29.16 5.83 -13.41
N ASP A 565 29.15 6.84 -14.26
CA ASP A 565 29.60 8.19 -13.90
C ASP A 565 28.46 8.96 -13.23
N PHE A 566 28.42 8.91 -11.89
CA PHE A 566 27.43 9.59 -11.07
C PHE A 566 27.62 11.11 -11.02
N GLU A 567 28.83 11.63 -11.28
CA GLU A 567 29.10 13.07 -11.31
C GLU A 567 28.56 13.74 -12.57
N ALA A 568 28.62 13.04 -13.72
CA ALA A 568 28.12 13.54 -14.98
C ALA A 568 26.60 13.35 -15.15
N ASN A 569 25.98 12.39 -14.45
CA ASN A 569 24.58 12.00 -14.63
C ASN A 569 23.79 12.21 -13.34
N THR A 570 23.35 13.45 -13.09
CA THR A 570 22.68 13.90 -11.86
C THR A 570 21.18 14.11 -11.99
N THR A 571 20.57 13.80 -13.16
CA THR A 571 19.14 14.00 -13.40
C THR A 571 18.38 12.70 -13.14
N TYR A 572 17.51 12.68 -12.12
CA TYR A 572 16.78 11.50 -11.66
C TYR A 572 15.27 11.65 -11.87
N PRO A 573 14.51 10.54 -12.05
CA PRO A 573 14.98 9.15 -12.15
C PRO A 573 15.68 8.89 -13.49
N LEU A 574 16.77 8.12 -13.48
CA LEU A 574 17.58 7.85 -14.68
C LEU A 574 16.74 7.22 -15.81
N LEU A 575 15.78 6.35 -15.48
CA LEU A 575 14.92 5.69 -16.47
C LEU A 575 14.13 6.65 -17.39
N LEU A 576 13.93 7.92 -17.00
CA LEU A 576 13.25 8.94 -17.81
C LEU A 576 14.23 9.79 -18.62
N HIS A 577 15.53 9.68 -18.37
CA HIS A 577 16.56 10.55 -18.96
C HIS A 577 17.67 9.79 -19.69
N GLU A 578 17.85 8.48 -19.35
CA GLU A 578 18.89 7.64 -19.90
C GLU A 578 18.31 6.41 -20.64
N ALA A 579 18.94 6.04 -21.73
CA ALA A 579 18.51 4.85 -22.49
C ALA A 579 18.93 3.57 -21.76
N TYR A 580 18.10 2.54 -21.79
CA TYR A 580 18.41 1.24 -21.18
C TYR A 580 19.71 0.61 -21.67
N VAL A 581 20.07 0.83 -22.95
CA VAL A 581 21.34 0.37 -23.51
C VAL A 581 22.57 0.94 -22.81
N ARG A 582 22.43 2.04 -22.08
CA ARG A 582 23.49 2.63 -21.25
C ARG A 582 23.43 2.12 -19.80
N LEU A 583 22.23 1.85 -19.29
CA LEU A 583 22.00 1.39 -17.91
C LEU A 583 22.38 -0.10 -17.75
N TYR A 584 21.92 -0.98 -18.62
CA TYR A 584 22.11 -2.42 -18.48
C TYR A 584 23.59 -2.90 -18.45
N PRO A 585 24.55 -2.29 -19.17
CA PRO A 585 25.96 -2.69 -19.10
C PRO A 585 26.75 -1.95 -18.02
N ALA A 586 26.11 -1.28 -17.08
CA ALA A 586 26.76 -0.46 -16.07
C ALA A 586 26.41 -0.87 -14.62
N GLN A 587 27.33 -0.60 -13.72
CA GLN A 587 27.13 -0.79 -12.28
C GLN A 587 26.31 0.36 -11.70
N VAL A 588 25.02 0.39 -12.01
CA VAL A 588 24.05 1.35 -11.51
C VAL A 588 22.75 0.62 -11.12
N ILE A 589 22.19 0.95 -9.97
CA ILE A 589 21.10 0.19 -9.35
C ILE A 589 19.91 1.12 -9.10
N LYS A 590 18.74 0.77 -9.68
CA LYS A 590 17.48 1.49 -9.49
C LYS A 590 16.93 1.33 -8.07
N GLN A 591 16.92 0.09 -7.60
CA GLN A 591 16.34 -0.30 -6.31
C GLN A 591 17.06 -1.48 -5.67
N ALA A 592 16.89 -1.63 -4.34
CA ALA A 592 17.50 -2.70 -3.57
C ALA A 592 17.17 -4.09 -4.14
N ASP A 593 18.19 -4.88 -4.41
CA ASP A 593 18.14 -6.24 -4.92
C ASP A 593 18.97 -7.15 -4.02
N LEU A 594 20.29 -7.22 -4.16
CA LEU A 594 21.13 -7.95 -3.21
C LEU A 594 20.99 -7.45 -1.77
N VAL A 595 20.86 -6.15 -1.56
CA VAL A 595 20.62 -5.55 -0.24
C VAL A 595 19.29 -6.05 0.36
N LEU A 596 18.27 -6.23 -0.47
CA LEU A 596 16.99 -6.84 -0.06
C LEU A 596 17.15 -8.35 0.23
N ALA A 597 17.95 -9.07 -0.57
CA ALA A 597 18.24 -10.47 -0.32
C ALA A 597 18.89 -10.66 1.07
N MET A 598 19.81 -9.77 1.47
CA MET A 598 20.45 -9.82 2.80
C MET A 598 19.45 -9.55 3.93
N GLN A 599 18.39 -8.79 3.69
CA GLN A 599 17.30 -8.56 4.66
C GLN A 599 16.39 -9.80 4.79
N TRP A 600 15.99 -10.41 3.66
CA TRP A 600 14.97 -11.47 3.64
C TRP A 600 15.54 -12.86 3.86
N GLN A 601 16.79 -13.08 3.46
CA GLN A 601 17.56 -14.33 3.64
C GLN A 601 18.81 -14.06 4.49
N SER A 602 18.59 -13.43 5.64
CA SER A 602 19.64 -12.89 6.51
C SER A 602 20.67 -13.94 6.91
N HIS A 603 20.22 -15.18 7.11
CA HIS A 603 21.06 -16.33 7.49
C HIS A 603 22.05 -16.77 6.39
N ALA A 604 21.82 -16.41 5.12
CA ALA A 604 22.70 -16.74 4.01
C ALA A 604 24.00 -15.89 3.98
N PHE A 605 24.11 -14.86 4.83
CA PHE A 605 25.21 -13.90 4.80
C PHE A 605 25.82 -13.70 6.19
N THR A 606 27.16 -13.76 6.27
CA THR A 606 27.86 -13.41 7.52
C THR A 606 27.81 -11.89 7.78
N PRO A 607 28.02 -11.43 9.03
CA PRO A 607 28.10 -9.99 9.34
C PRO A 607 29.15 -9.25 8.51
N GLU A 608 30.30 -9.86 8.23
CA GLU A 608 31.38 -9.30 7.42
C GLU A 608 30.98 -9.18 5.94
N GLN A 609 30.26 -10.17 5.42
CA GLN A 609 29.73 -10.13 4.06
C GLN A 609 28.67 -9.03 3.93
N LYS A 610 27.73 -8.92 4.90
CA LYS A 610 26.74 -7.86 4.94
C LYS A 610 27.39 -6.47 4.93
N ALA A 611 28.39 -6.25 5.78
CA ALA A 611 29.09 -4.96 5.85
C ALA A 611 29.77 -4.60 4.51
N ARG A 612 30.45 -5.55 3.86
CA ARG A 612 31.11 -5.34 2.55
C ARG A 612 30.11 -5.14 1.43
N ASN A 613 29.03 -5.92 1.40
CA ASN A 613 27.98 -5.78 0.41
C ASN A 613 27.27 -4.43 0.55
N VAL A 614 26.93 -4.00 1.78
CA VAL A 614 26.34 -2.66 2.00
C VAL A 614 27.28 -1.58 1.49
N ASP A 615 28.59 -1.60 1.86
CA ASP A 615 29.55 -0.61 1.36
C ASP A 615 29.63 -0.57 -0.17
N TYR A 616 29.63 -1.74 -0.83
CA TYR A 616 29.72 -1.83 -2.28
C TYR A 616 28.47 -1.33 -3.00
N TYR A 617 27.29 -1.75 -2.55
CA TYR A 617 26.00 -1.47 -3.22
C TYR A 617 25.46 -0.09 -2.93
N GLU A 618 25.71 0.48 -1.74
CA GLU A 618 25.37 1.87 -1.42
C GLU A 618 25.99 2.89 -2.37
N ARG A 619 27.22 2.65 -2.82
CA ARG A 619 27.93 3.52 -3.79
C ARG A 619 27.30 3.52 -5.19
N ARG A 620 26.35 2.62 -5.48
CA ARG A 620 25.79 2.38 -6.83
C ARG A 620 24.28 2.52 -6.90
N MET A 621 23.64 2.69 -5.76
CA MET A 621 22.17 2.73 -5.67
C MET A 621 21.63 4.16 -5.76
N VAL A 622 20.90 4.45 -6.87
CA VAL A 622 20.34 5.79 -7.13
C VAL A 622 18.97 6.03 -6.52
N ARG A 623 18.31 5.01 -5.99
CA ARG A 623 16.99 5.11 -5.34
C ARG A 623 15.89 5.71 -6.25
N ASP A 624 15.86 5.29 -7.51
CA ASP A 624 14.80 5.68 -8.46
C ASP A 624 13.47 4.95 -8.22
N SER A 625 13.39 4.19 -7.13
CA SER A 625 12.22 3.43 -6.69
C SER A 625 11.86 3.75 -5.25
N SER A 626 10.55 3.83 -4.98
CA SER A 626 10.00 4.02 -3.62
C SER A 626 10.24 2.83 -2.68
N LEU A 627 10.74 1.69 -3.19
CA LEU A 627 10.98 0.47 -2.43
C LEU A 627 12.40 0.40 -1.82
N SER A 628 13.31 1.30 -2.20
CA SER A 628 14.73 1.20 -1.83
C SER A 628 15.02 1.68 -0.41
N ALA A 629 14.55 2.87 -0.06
CA ALA A 629 14.97 3.55 1.17
C ALA A 629 14.68 2.75 2.45
N CYS A 630 13.55 2.05 2.54
CA CYS A 630 13.23 1.23 3.71
C CYS A 630 14.18 0.04 3.87
N THR A 631 14.55 -0.64 2.79
CA THR A 631 15.51 -1.75 2.80
C THR A 631 16.91 -1.26 3.18
N GLN A 632 17.34 -0.13 2.61
CA GLN A 632 18.61 0.49 2.96
C GLN A 632 18.63 0.92 4.44
N ALA A 633 17.53 1.48 4.98
CA ALA A 633 17.41 1.79 6.39
C ALA A 633 17.65 0.55 7.28
N VAL A 634 17.01 -0.58 6.95
CA VAL A 634 17.18 -1.84 7.68
C VAL A 634 18.62 -2.33 7.63
N MET A 635 19.23 -2.39 6.45
CA MET A 635 20.55 -2.95 6.29
C MET A 635 21.67 -2.04 6.83
N CYS A 636 21.50 -0.71 6.68
CA CYS A 636 22.41 0.25 7.33
C CYS A 636 22.35 0.16 8.86
N ALA A 637 21.14 0.00 9.45
CA ALA A 637 20.99 -0.22 10.88
C ALA A 637 21.65 -1.55 11.31
N GLU A 638 21.47 -2.62 10.53
CA GLU A 638 22.07 -3.94 10.84
C GLU A 638 23.60 -3.92 10.86
N VAL A 639 24.24 -3.19 9.93
CA VAL A 639 25.69 -3.07 9.87
C VAL A 639 26.26 -1.94 10.75
N GLY A 640 25.40 -1.21 11.48
CA GLY A 640 25.79 -0.22 12.49
C GLY A 640 25.89 1.23 11.98
N HIS A 641 25.42 1.53 10.76
CA HIS A 641 25.37 2.89 10.21
C HIS A 641 24.04 3.57 10.57
N LEU A 642 23.80 3.84 11.86
CA LEU A 642 22.50 4.24 12.40
C LEU A 642 22.02 5.60 11.88
N GLU A 643 22.93 6.58 11.72
CA GLU A 643 22.55 7.91 11.21
C GLU A 643 22.14 7.83 9.73
N LEU A 644 22.88 7.07 8.91
CA LEU A 644 22.50 6.83 7.52
C LEU A 644 21.18 6.05 7.41
N ALA A 645 20.96 5.09 8.31
CA ALA A 645 19.71 4.38 8.41
C ALA A 645 18.54 5.32 8.77
N HIS A 646 18.77 6.31 9.63
CA HIS A 646 17.76 7.33 10.00
C HIS A 646 17.40 8.23 8.81
N ASP A 647 18.38 8.66 8.01
CA ASP A 647 18.15 9.43 6.80
C ASP A 647 17.29 8.66 5.79
N TYR A 648 17.53 7.36 5.62
CA TYR A 648 16.72 6.50 4.76
C TYR A 648 15.33 6.21 5.34
N ALA A 649 15.23 6.04 6.65
CA ALA A 649 13.93 5.87 7.31
C ALA A 649 13.05 7.11 7.12
N TYR A 650 13.65 8.30 7.21
CA TYR A 650 13.00 9.58 6.94
C TYR A 650 12.53 9.68 5.47
N GLU A 651 13.39 9.31 4.50
CA GLU A 651 13.04 9.29 3.07
C GLU A 651 11.85 8.36 2.79
N ALA A 652 11.87 7.13 3.33
CA ALA A 652 10.78 6.19 3.18
C ALA A 652 9.47 6.67 3.83
N ALA A 653 9.56 7.24 5.03
CA ALA A 653 8.41 7.67 5.81
C ALA A 653 7.68 8.88 5.18
N LEU A 654 8.41 9.83 4.59
CA LEU A 654 7.87 11.09 4.11
C LEU A 654 7.62 11.16 2.60
N ILE A 655 7.78 10.05 1.89
CA ILE A 655 7.65 10.03 0.42
C ILE A 655 6.37 10.69 -0.07
N ASP A 656 5.22 10.37 0.54
CA ASP A 656 3.92 10.91 0.17
C ASP A 656 3.59 12.21 0.92
N LEU A 657 3.90 12.28 2.22
CA LEU A 657 3.63 13.49 3.02
C LEU A 657 4.40 14.73 2.53
N ARG A 658 5.54 14.55 1.86
CA ARG A 658 6.36 15.61 1.27
C ARG A 658 6.37 15.57 -0.26
N ASP A 659 5.68 14.60 -0.88
CA ASP A 659 5.65 14.40 -2.35
C ASP A 659 7.06 14.33 -2.97
N LEU A 660 7.95 13.53 -2.35
CA LEU A 660 9.38 13.47 -2.70
C LEU A 660 9.62 13.02 -4.15
N HIS A 661 8.77 12.15 -4.68
CA HIS A 661 8.84 11.67 -6.05
C HIS A 661 7.90 12.39 -7.02
N ARG A 662 7.21 13.47 -6.58
CA ARG A 662 6.27 14.29 -7.37
C ARG A 662 5.14 13.49 -8.06
N ASN A 663 4.75 12.36 -7.47
CA ASN A 663 3.72 11.46 -8.02
C ASN A 663 2.69 11.00 -6.97
N THR A 664 2.65 11.62 -5.78
CA THR A 664 1.61 11.41 -4.76
C THR A 664 0.21 11.76 -5.30
N ARG A 665 0.13 12.64 -6.30
CA ARG A 665 -1.11 12.95 -7.03
C ARG A 665 -1.82 11.71 -7.58
N ASP A 666 -1.07 10.68 -7.98
CA ASP A 666 -1.57 9.45 -8.60
C ASP A 666 -1.93 8.35 -7.59
N GLY A 667 -1.88 8.69 -6.29
CA GLY A 667 -2.15 7.81 -5.15
C GLY A 667 -0.94 7.55 -4.27
N LEU A 668 -1.18 7.09 -3.04
CA LEU A 668 -0.16 6.83 -2.03
C LEU A 668 0.65 5.56 -2.35
N HIS A 669 1.91 5.52 -1.92
CA HIS A 669 2.81 4.37 -2.14
C HIS A 669 2.71 3.38 -0.98
N MET A 670 1.80 2.39 -1.05
CA MET A 670 1.53 1.45 0.05
C MET A 670 2.79 0.74 0.54
N ALA A 671 3.67 0.30 -0.34
CA ALA A 671 4.92 -0.36 0.04
C ALA A 671 5.90 0.57 0.78
N SER A 672 5.98 1.85 0.39
CA SER A 672 6.81 2.82 1.10
C SER A 672 6.21 3.22 2.45
N LEU A 673 4.88 3.34 2.54
CA LEU A 673 4.19 3.55 3.81
C LEU A 673 4.43 2.38 4.78
N ALA A 674 4.43 1.13 4.28
CA ALA A 674 4.87 -0.04 5.02
C ALA A 674 6.36 0.05 5.39
N GLY A 675 7.17 0.63 4.50
CA GLY A 675 8.59 0.86 4.69
C GLY A 675 8.93 1.73 5.89
N ALA A 676 8.08 2.69 6.25
CA ALA A 676 8.25 3.48 7.47
C ALA A 676 8.23 2.60 8.74
N TRP A 677 7.26 1.70 8.84
CA TRP A 677 7.21 0.71 9.92
C TRP A 677 8.40 -0.24 9.86
N THR A 678 8.75 -0.73 8.68
CA THR A 678 9.86 -1.65 8.47
C THR A 678 11.20 -1.03 8.91
N ALA A 679 11.47 0.21 8.54
CA ALA A 679 12.69 0.92 8.96
C ALA A 679 12.76 1.09 10.49
N LEU A 680 11.64 1.42 11.14
CA LEU A 680 11.58 1.60 12.59
C LEU A 680 11.63 0.27 13.34
N VAL A 681 10.79 -0.71 12.98
CA VAL A 681 10.60 -1.93 13.76
C VAL A 681 11.60 -3.03 13.36
N VAL A 682 11.82 -3.25 12.05
CA VAL A 682 12.79 -4.24 11.55
C VAL A 682 14.20 -3.65 11.57
N GLY A 683 14.38 -2.38 11.19
CA GLY A 683 15.67 -1.69 11.22
C GLY A 683 16.12 -1.36 12.65
N PHE A 684 15.55 -0.33 13.27
CA PHE A 684 15.99 0.13 14.60
C PHE A 684 15.51 -0.77 15.73
N GLY A 685 14.32 -1.38 15.63
CA GLY A 685 13.83 -2.37 16.59
C GLY A 685 14.57 -3.71 16.53
N GLY A 686 15.24 -3.98 15.42
CA GLY A 686 15.99 -5.21 15.20
C GLY A 686 15.14 -6.48 15.16
N LEU A 687 13.87 -6.36 14.73
CA LEU A 687 12.96 -7.50 14.61
C LEU A 687 13.45 -8.45 13.51
N ARG A 688 13.55 -9.75 13.83
CA ARG A 688 13.80 -10.88 12.92
C ARG A 688 12.88 -12.03 13.28
N ASP A 689 12.49 -12.82 12.29
CA ASP A 689 11.62 -14.01 12.42
C ASP A 689 12.26 -15.25 11.77
N ASP A 690 13.56 -15.22 11.59
CA ASP A 690 14.33 -16.25 10.92
C ASP A 690 14.10 -17.63 11.57
N GLU A 691 13.90 -18.66 10.75
CA GLU A 691 13.68 -20.05 11.20
C GLU A 691 12.51 -20.21 12.20
N GLY A 692 11.56 -19.27 12.21
CA GLY A 692 10.43 -19.29 13.12
C GLY A 692 10.76 -18.92 14.57
N ILE A 693 11.89 -18.26 14.79
CA ILE A 693 12.32 -17.74 16.09
C ILE A 693 12.22 -16.23 16.08
N LEU A 694 11.37 -15.67 16.94
CA LEU A 694 11.30 -14.22 17.14
C LEU A 694 12.61 -13.75 17.80
N SER A 695 13.28 -12.80 17.14
CA SER A 695 14.46 -12.12 17.69
C SER A 695 14.27 -10.61 17.62
N ILE A 696 14.62 -9.90 18.68
CA ILE A 696 14.53 -8.44 18.79
C ILE A 696 15.79 -7.90 19.45
N ASP A 697 16.50 -7.01 18.75
CA ASP A 697 17.79 -6.46 19.20
C ASP A 697 17.91 -4.98 18.79
N PRO A 698 17.27 -4.06 19.53
CA PRO A 698 17.11 -2.66 19.12
C PRO A 698 18.43 -1.89 19.15
N GLN A 699 18.60 -1.00 18.16
CA GLN A 699 19.68 -0.03 18.03
C GLN A 699 19.11 1.29 17.52
N LEU A 700 19.12 2.33 18.33
CA LEU A 700 18.50 3.62 17.98
C LEU A 700 19.55 4.63 17.48
N PRO A 701 19.26 5.41 16.41
CA PRO A 701 20.05 6.58 16.03
C PRO A 701 19.91 7.71 17.06
N ASP A 702 20.83 8.66 17.09
CA ASP A 702 20.82 9.77 18.05
C ASP A 702 19.53 10.62 17.97
N GLY A 703 18.91 10.73 16.80
CA GLY A 703 17.69 11.46 16.57
C GLY A 703 16.42 10.81 17.18
N ILE A 704 16.47 9.55 17.58
CA ILE A 704 15.36 8.82 18.19
C ILE A 704 15.70 8.46 19.63
N SER A 705 15.16 9.17 20.60
CA SER A 705 15.45 8.94 22.04
C SER A 705 14.73 7.72 22.62
N ARG A 706 13.58 7.35 22.05
CA ARG A 706 12.80 6.18 22.45
C ARG A 706 11.97 5.67 21.27
N LEU A 707 11.93 4.36 21.13
CA LEU A 707 11.10 3.64 20.19
C LEU A 707 10.27 2.59 20.95
N ARG A 708 8.95 2.73 20.88
CA ARG A 708 8.03 1.75 21.44
C ARG A 708 7.09 1.26 20.36
N PHE A 709 7.00 -0.07 20.21
CA PHE A 709 6.14 -0.67 19.21
C PHE A 709 5.40 -1.89 19.75
N ARG A 710 4.30 -2.21 19.08
CA ARG A 710 3.42 -3.33 19.40
C ARG A 710 3.40 -4.30 18.24
N LEU A 711 3.36 -5.59 18.54
CA LEU A 711 3.23 -6.63 17.53
C LEU A 711 2.50 -7.87 18.05
N ARG A 712 1.98 -8.66 17.13
CA ARG A 712 1.39 -9.96 17.41
C ARG A 712 2.37 -11.06 17.01
N TRP A 713 2.56 -12.05 17.90
CA TRP A 713 3.37 -13.22 17.62
C TRP A 713 2.73 -14.47 18.21
N ARG A 714 2.34 -15.42 17.36
CA ARG A 714 1.68 -16.69 17.74
C ARG A 714 0.52 -16.48 18.72
N GLY A 715 -0.31 -15.48 18.44
CA GLY A 715 -1.45 -15.12 19.27
C GLY A 715 -1.16 -14.26 20.50
N PHE A 716 0.10 -14.07 20.88
CA PHE A 716 0.49 -13.12 21.92
C PHE A 716 0.50 -11.68 21.41
N ARG A 717 0.18 -10.75 22.31
CA ARG A 717 0.49 -9.32 22.13
C ARG A 717 1.81 -9.03 22.82
N LEU A 718 2.78 -8.49 22.10
CA LEU A 718 4.09 -8.11 22.62
C LEU A 718 4.30 -6.61 22.44
N ILE A 719 4.71 -5.94 23.51
CA ILE A 719 5.16 -4.55 23.49
C ILE A 719 6.65 -4.54 23.72
N VAL A 720 7.37 -3.81 22.88
CA VAL A 720 8.81 -3.55 22.99
C VAL A 720 8.98 -2.06 23.21
N ASP A 721 9.73 -1.68 24.22
CA ASP A 721 9.97 -0.30 24.63
C ASP A 721 11.47 -0.10 24.82
N ALA A 722 12.12 0.51 23.83
CA ALA A 722 13.57 0.64 23.77
C ALA A 722 14.00 2.10 23.83
N ASN A 723 15.11 2.35 24.55
CA ASN A 723 15.90 3.57 24.50
C ASN A 723 17.36 3.25 24.26
N HIS A 724 18.28 4.20 24.37
CA HIS A 724 19.69 3.99 24.11
C HIS A 724 20.40 3.08 25.14
N THR A 725 19.81 2.83 26.30
CA THR A 725 20.41 2.03 27.38
C THR A 725 19.71 0.72 27.64
N ASP A 726 18.39 0.71 27.56
CA ASP A 726 17.58 -0.43 27.99
C ASP A 726 16.45 -0.72 26.98
N VAL A 727 16.08 -1.99 26.91
CA VAL A 727 14.85 -2.46 26.25
C VAL A 727 13.96 -3.18 27.25
N THR A 728 12.69 -2.85 27.28
CA THR A 728 11.67 -3.50 28.12
C THR A 728 10.69 -4.26 27.22
N PHE A 729 10.53 -5.54 27.48
CA PHE A 729 9.58 -6.42 26.86
C PHE A 729 8.38 -6.63 27.79
N ILE A 730 7.17 -6.44 27.27
CA ILE A 730 5.91 -6.64 28.00
C ILE A 730 5.07 -7.63 27.21
N LEU A 731 4.90 -8.83 27.75
CA LEU A 731 4.07 -9.86 27.17
C LEU A 731 2.63 -9.67 27.66
N GLY A 732 1.72 -9.38 26.73
CA GLY A 732 0.29 -9.26 27.00
C GLY A 732 -0.46 -10.59 26.83
N ASP A 733 -1.76 -10.48 26.58
CA ASP A 733 -2.65 -11.62 26.36
C ASP A 733 -2.20 -12.52 25.22
N GLY A 734 -2.42 -13.84 25.40
CA GLY A 734 -2.05 -14.83 24.39
C GLY A 734 -2.50 -16.24 24.78
N PRO A 735 -2.12 -17.26 24.00
CA PRO A 735 -2.54 -18.65 24.21
C PRO A 735 -1.88 -19.32 25.43
N GLY A 736 -0.98 -18.64 26.13
CA GLY A 736 -0.26 -19.18 27.28
C GLY A 736 0.20 -18.07 28.22
N THR A 737 1.08 -18.41 29.16
CA THR A 737 1.61 -17.48 30.16
C THR A 737 3.08 -17.11 29.91
N GLN A 738 3.73 -17.68 28.89
CA GLN A 738 5.13 -17.44 28.59
C GLN A 738 5.37 -17.50 27.06
N LEU A 739 6.37 -16.76 26.62
CA LEU A 739 6.89 -16.75 25.26
C LEU A 739 8.42 -16.80 25.30
N THR A 740 9.02 -17.72 24.56
CA THR A 740 10.47 -17.74 24.34
C THR A 740 10.81 -17.01 23.04
N MET A 741 11.77 -16.09 23.12
CA MET A 741 12.33 -15.34 22.01
C MET A 741 13.83 -15.20 22.15
N ARG A 742 14.51 -14.54 21.21
CA ARG A 742 15.95 -14.20 21.32
C ARG A 742 16.14 -12.69 21.49
N HIS A 743 17.12 -12.34 22.31
CA HIS A 743 17.63 -10.99 22.40
C HIS A 743 19.17 -11.03 22.40
N ALA A 744 19.81 -10.25 21.52
CA ALA A 744 21.27 -10.22 21.35
C ALA A 744 21.90 -11.64 21.20
N GLY A 745 21.22 -12.54 20.50
CA GLY A 745 21.64 -13.91 20.25
C GLY A 745 21.44 -14.89 21.42
N GLN A 746 20.82 -14.47 22.53
CA GLN A 746 20.53 -15.30 23.70
C GLN A 746 19.02 -15.55 23.84
N ASP A 747 18.67 -16.77 24.24
CA ASP A 747 17.26 -17.12 24.50
C ASP A 747 16.74 -16.36 25.74
N LEU A 748 15.55 -15.79 25.61
CA LEU A 748 14.85 -15.03 26.63
C LEU A 748 13.42 -15.55 26.76
N THR A 749 13.02 -15.92 28.00
CA THR A 749 11.65 -16.30 28.28
C THR A 749 10.92 -15.14 28.94
N LEU A 750 9.89 -14.64 28.28
CA LEU A 750 8.97 -13.61 28.77
C LEU A 750 7.78 -14.26 29.47
N HIS A 751 7.27 -13.62 30.50
CA HIS A 751 6.07 -14.04 31.22
C HIS A 751 4.99 -12.96 31.14
N THR A 752 3.71 -13.37 31.04
CA THR A 752 2.60 -12.43 31.12
C THR A 752 2.64 -11.69 32.46
N ASP A 753 2.22 -10.43 32.46
CA ASP A 753 2.16 -9.54 33.62
C ASP A 753 3.51 -9.24 34.33
N THR A 754 4.62 -9.65 33.74
CA THR A 754 5.96 -9.37 34.31
C THR A 754 6.85 -8.76 33.21
N PRO A 755 7.02 -7.43 33.19
CA PRO A 755 7.94 -6.79 32.26
C PRO A 755 9.39 -7.27 32.49
N SER A 756 10.11 -7.51 31.40
CA SER A 756 11.52 -7.87 31.40
C SER A 756 12.35 -6.72 30.81
N THR A 757 13.20 -6.10 31.62
CA THR A 757 14.09 -5.01 31.19
C THR A 757 15.53 -5.52 31.10
N ILE A 758 16.17 -5.28 29.95
CA ILE A 758 17.53 -5.75 29.64
C ILE A 758 18.32 -4.59 29.01
N ALA A 759 19.61 -4.53 29.29
CA ALA A 759 20.49 -3.53 28.70
C ALA A 759 20.67 -3.73 27.19
N VAL A 760 20.57 -2.66 26.42
CA VAL A 760 20.82 -2.64 24.97
C VAL A 760 22.32 -2.87 24.72
N ARG A 761 22.62 -3.76 23.79
CA ARG A 761 24.00 -4.04 23.36
C ARG A 761 24.35 -3.16 22.16
N THR A 762 25.20 -2.16 22.35
CA THR A 762 25.69 -1.30 21.26
C THR A 762 26.50 -2.10 20.24
N ARG A 763 26.12 -2.03 18.98
CA ARG A 763 26.87 -2.55 17.84
C ARG A 763 27.81 -1.47 17.30
N LYS A 764 29.03 -1.87 16.91
CA LYS A 764 29.93 -0.97 16.20
C LYS A 764 30.01 -1.38 14.75
N PRO A 765 29.98 -0.42 13.82
CA PRO A 765 30.15 -0.74 12.42
C PRO A 765 31.52 -1.35 12.14
N LEU A 766 31.56 -2.33 11.25
CA LEU A 766 32.82 -2.99 10.82
C LEU A 766 33.58 -2.12 9.80
N LEU A 767 32.85 -1.30 9.03
CA LEU A 767 33.39 -0.40 8.01
C LEU A 767 32.87 1.02 8.27
N PRO A 768 33.53 2.07 7.74
CA PRO A 768 33.00 3.43 7.79
C PRO A 768 31.75 3.53 6.92
N PRO A 769 30.86 4.53 7.15
CA PRO A 769 29.68 4.73 6.31
C PRO A 769 30.09 5.00 4.86
N PRO A 770 29.47 4.34 3.87
CA PRO A 770 29.77 4.49 2.46
C PRO A 770 29.29 5.85 1.92
N PRO A 771 29.98 6.43 0.93
CA PRO A 771 29.43 7.50 0.12
C PRO A 771 28.27 6.98 -0.76
N GLN A 772 27.35 7.87 -1.11
CA GLN A 772 26.18 7.56 -1.92
C GLN A 772 26.19 8.33 -3.24
N PRO A 773 25.56 7.83 -4.33
CA PRO A 773 25.43 8.55 -5.59
C PRO A 773 24.68 9.89 -5.47
N ARG A 774 23.71 9.95 -4.56
CA ARG A 774 23.01 11.19 -4.17
C ARG A 774 22.68 11.15 -2.69
N ASP A 775 22.65 12.33 -2.06
CA ASP A 775 22.33 12.45 -0.64
C ASP A 775 20.92 11.92 -0.34
N ALA A 776 20.74 11.31 0.80
CA ALA A 776 19.42 11.01 1.32
C ALA A 776 18.69 12.30 1.71
N VAL A 777 17.36 12.30 1.59
CA VAL A 777 16.56 13.50 1.92
C VAL A 777 16.77 13.95 3.37
N GLY A 778 17.01 13.03 4.29
CA GLY A 778 17.31 13.33 5.68
C GLY A 778 18.59 14.17 5.88
N GLN A 779 19.63 13.98 5.07
CA GLN A 779 20.88 14.74 5.15
C GLN A 779 20.65 16.21 4.78
N LEU A 780 19.82 16.50 3.79
CA LEU A 780 19.48 17.86 3.38
C LEU A 780 18.70 18.63 4.46
N ARG A 781 18.06 17.94 5.40
CA ARG A 781 17.38 18.53 6.57
C ARG A 781 18.35 19.13 7.58
N ILE A 782 19.49 18.48 7.81
CA ILE A 782 20.49 18.92 8.80
C ILE A 782 21.19 20.20 8.36
N ASP A 783 21.44 20.37 7.09
CA ASP A 783 22.17 21.51 6.52
C ASP A 783 21.30 22.78 6.36
N GLY A 784 20.03 22.76 6.76
CA GLY A 784 19.10 23.90 6.66
C GLY A 784 18.88 24.40 5.23
N GLN A 785 19.32 23.66 4.24
CA GLN A 785 18.98 23.88 2.85
C GLN A 785 17.62 23.20 2.60
N ASP A 786 16.63 24.01 2.23
CA ASP A 786 15.40 23.45 1.70
C ASP A 786 15.78 22.44 0.60
N ALA A 787 15.49 21.16 0.83
CA ALA A 787 15.72 20.04 -0.10
C ALA A 787 15.06 20.22 -1.48
N LEU A 788 14.78 21.41 -1.83
CA LEU A 788 13.72 21.95 -2.64
C LEU A 788 14.19 22.59 -3.93
N VAL A 789 15.49 22.61 -4.18
CA VAL A 789 16.08 23.23 -5.38
C VAL A 789 16.91 22.22 -6.16
N VAL A 790 16.47 20.97 -6.25
CA VAL A 790 16.94 20.11 -7.35
C VAL A 790 15.74 19.89 -8.26
N ALA A 791 15.76 20.64 -9.35
CA ALA A 791 14.78 20.70 -10.44
C ALA A 791 14.51 19.31 -11.07
#